data_debf12ff04ffebedd6c0b560e27bee55
#
_entry.id   debf12ff04ffebedd6c0b560e27bee55
#
_cell.length_a   1.000
_cell.length_b   1.000
_cell.length_c   1.000
_cell.angle_alpha   90.00
_cell.angle_beta   90.00
_cell.angle_gamma   90.00
#
_symmetry.space_group_name_H-M   'P 1'
#
loop_
_entity.id
_entity.type
_entity.pdbx_description
1 polymer ?
#
loop_
_entity_poly.entity_id
_entity_poly.type
_entity_poly.pdbx_seq_one_letter_code
_entity_poly.pdbx_strand_id
1 'polypeptide(L)'
;MNTRSILHTLGACILFAAGTGAVHAQMRVDEVAFRTPASSSRSMGGMERRDLSAKAEALAQYGTVHDPITGDDFVAHALFVKLRKGYGTNPSMAAALIASEVGLPAASTTSLPFKDTPLDPKVARRLRSLQGAKAARVAAAQDELGRMVEVYYIPELSPREAAEKFRRHPEVEYAEPVPIPRPLGPALPNDPFIPQQSFLSRVQLPEAWELWKGDTNVVIGIVDAGIDNTHEDLLPNIQLNYGEMGTDVLGNDKRSNRLDDDGDGVIDDWKGANLTWELDGSAPDDTRGQNHGTVVSGLAAAATNNGIGIAGAGYRCRFFPVKAARADGGGLVNAYDGMMYCARRGFAVINCSFGNNSYSQYLQDLITNLVTVYDCGIVAAAGNGFVYDLQFPAAYKHVLGVGAVNNDDLFGTTWGEQVGIASPVGLSTTDGNNYYPADVATSFSTPVVSGILALLRSRYPELTADQAIAHLRLTADPVPPDTMFPTTPSKFRLTGYGRVNAYRAISIDPFSHPAISVDSVWIVDDNGRPQDRIPVGGRGKLRLRLRNILNGATNVTVRARLYTDDSTVIDVSSAQIAAGNIGRDETKVVADGIPFEVKLPNSNRIRIRFDITADGGYDDYHYERVLIYLPFTTTRTPKITFSLTDKGRFGYEDYPNNTVGDGFQYGGAPFLYEGGLIIASDRNHLLSNIRDGFPNMQQDDFRTVEYPSAGNNYTLTLNDSAAGERQIGLQLHMRLVTIDTIPNAIAVELRTRNTSPATIDSLRIAMFMDWDLDSNADRQEIHYVDAPGKAVPFYGLTTSSTGYYLAHGVMGPVQHQIFYAIRNDSLPLLLYNDFSPEKKWLSISNGVGARTAGPGDGSDISIVIGKNRGGLPSGAEDTTLFVIGVSPILPSAIDAMQHLAFPGESTASIDDQDAAARGSFTVTQPGPFSRMATISIGHVGYDATLRVYDAGGREVMDLSPQLAHSGTPTTIILDGTSLPSGTYYIQLISSAGAESRRVLLLR
;
A
#
# COMPACT_ATOMS: atom_id res chain seq x y z
N MET A 1 41.35 -15.07 5.47
CA MET A 1 41.91 -13.89 4.79
C MET A 1 40.77 -12.91 4.54
N ASN A 2 40.87 -11.75 5.18
CA ASN A 2 40.07 -10.54 4.99
C ASN A 2 38.53 -10.58 4.95
N THR A 3 37.95 -10.55 6.10
CA THR A 3 36.63 -10.00 6.48
C THR A 3 36.63 -8.47 6.29
N ARG A 4 36.33 -7.97 5.09
CA ARG A 4 36.10 -6.52 4.87
C ARG A 4 35.32 -6.24 3.58
N SER A 5 34.18 -6.89 3.32
CA SER A 5 33.31 -6.55 2.19
C SER A 5 31.82 -6.92 2.34
N ILE A 6 31.32 -7.10 3.57
CA ILE A 6 29.89 -7.41 3.80
C ILE A 6 29.20 -6.33 4.67
N LEU A 7 29.69 -5.10 4.62
CA LEU A 7 29.20 -4.04 5.51
C LEU A 7 28.71 -2.77 4.77
N HIS A 8 28.24 -2.89 3.54
CA HIS A 8 27.75 -1.69 2.81
C HIS A 8 26.33 -1.73 2.26
N THR A 9 25.56 -2.78 2.54
CA THR A 9 24.14 -2.82 2.06
C THR A 9 23.14 -3.07 3.20
N LEU A 10 23.59 -3.26 4.43
CA LEU A 10 22.74 -3.30 5.62
C LEU A 10 22.83 -1.99 6.46
N GLY A 11 23.46 -0.96 5.93
CA GLY A 11 23.77 0.28 6.61
C GLY A 11 22.68 1.36 6.58
N ALA A 12 21.53 1.13 5.97
CA ALA A 12 20.47 2.15 5.88
C ALA A 12 19.31 1.95 6.86
N CYS A 13 19.25 0.83 7.57
CA CYS A 13 18.21 0.57 8.59
C CYS A 13 18.75 0.33 10.00
N ILE A 14 20.05 0.40 10.24
CA ILE A 14 20.66 0.12 11.58
C ILE A 14 21.65 1.25 11.99
N LEU A 15 21.39 2.48 11.64
CA LEU A 15 22.24 3.61 12.08
C LEU A 15 21.53 4.57 13.04
N PHE A 16 20.62 4.02 13.89
CA PHE A 16 20.07 4.75 15.04
C PHE A 16 20.13 3.96 16.35
N ALA A 17 21.05 3.03 16.48
CA ALA A 17 21.24 2.34 17.76
C ALA A 17 22.72 2.00 17.97
N ALA A 18 23.60 2.97 18.12
CA ALA A 18 24.85 2.89 18.89
C ALA A 18 25.65 4.18 18.77
N GLY A 19 25.49 5.07 19.69
CA GLY A 19 26.24 6.32 19.80
C GLY A 19 26.05 7.05 21.12
N THR A 20 25.97 6.31 22.23
CA THR A 20 26.14 6.92 23.56
C THR A 20 27.60 6.99 23.89
N GLY A 21 28.26 8.04 23.41
CA GLY A 21 29.53 8.48 23.87
C GLY A 21 29.36 9.89 24.44
N ALA A 22 29.38 9.98 25.76
CA ALA A 22 29.24 11.21 26.51
C ALA A 22 30.17 12.32 25.96
N VAL A 23 29.58 13.39 25.48
CA VAL A 23 30.20 14.73 25.56
C VAL A 23 29.15 15.63 26.19
N HIS A 24 29.28 15.79 27.51
CA HIS A 24 28.68 16.88 28.24
C HIS A 24 29.35 18.17 27.75
N ALA A 25 28.78 18.81 26.75
CA ALA A 25 28.99 20.21 26.51
C ALA A 25 27.80 20.94 27.13
N GLN A 26 27.98 21.38 28.38
CA GLN A 26 27.21 22.45 28.97
C GLN A 26 27.32 23.70 28.07
N MET A 27 26.36 23.88 27.16
CA MET A 27 26.11 25.20 26.60
C MET A 27 25.48 26.03 27.72
N ARG A 28 26.32 26.85 28.35
CA ARG A 28 25.83 28.01 29.06
C ARG A 28 25.07 28.89 28.05
N VAL A 29 23.85 29.20 28.40
CA VAL A 29 23.08 30.27 27.77
C VAL A 29 23.84 31.56 28.07
N ASP A 30 24.77 31.93 27.18
CA ASP A 30 25.32 33.28 27.16
C ASP A 30 24.23 34.18 26.58
N GLU A 31 23.82 35.14 27.39
CA GLU A 31 23.02 36.28 26.99
C GLU A 31 23.49 36.81 25.63
N VAL A 32 22.68 36.66 24.60
CA VAL A 32 22.85 37.41 23.36
C VAL A 32 22.51 38.86 23.66
N ALA A 33 23.49 39.58 24.15
CA ALA A 33 23.44 41.01 24.20
C ALA A 33 23.30 41.55 22.76
N PHE A 34 22.15 42.09 22.44
CA PHE A 34 21.95 42.89 21.25
C PHE A 34 22.98 44.02 21.24
N ARG A 35 24.05 43.87 20.48
CA ARG A 35 24.94 44.96 20.16
C ARG A 35 24.18 45.93 19.26
N THR A 36 23.67 46.99 19.84
CA THR A 36 23.33 48.20 19.09
C THR A 36 24.59 48.76 18.43
N PRO A 37 24.51 49.20 17.16
CA PRO A 37 25.63 49.91 16.54
C PRO A 37 25.88 51.19 17.31
N ALA A 38 27.12 51.45 17.65
CA ALA A 38 27.56 52.68 18.27
C ALA A 38 27.17 53.87 17.37
N SER A 39 26.09 54.55 17.72
CA SER A 39 25.77 55.85 17.14
C SER A 39 26.57 56.92 17.82
N SER A 40 27.29 57.68 17.03
CA SER A 40 27.97 58.90 17.39
C SER A 40 27.09 59.78 18.26
N SER A 41 27.56 60.07 19.45
CA SER A 41 26.98 61.01 20.38
C SER A 41 26.91 62.40 19.75
N ARG A 42 25.77 62.80 19.28
CA ARG A 42 25.37 64.19 19.24
C ARG A 42 24.32 64.40 20.32
N SER A 43 24.67 65.18 21.30
CA SER A 43 23.78 65.65 22.33
C SER A 43 22.55 66.30 21.73
N MET A 44 21.42 65.63 21.69
CA MET A 44 20.12 66.26 21.62
C MET A 44 19.60 66.44 23.04
N GLY A 45 19.29 67.71 23.32
CA GLY A 45 18.86 68.14 24.65
C GLY A 45 17.69 67.34 25.23
N GLY A 46 17.72 67.17 26.52
CA GLY A 46 16.83 66.48 27.36
C GLY A 46 15.35 66.58 26.95
N MET A 47 14.86 65.60 26.29
CA MET A 47 13.46 65.22 26.22
C MET A 47 13.29 63.89 26.89
N GLU A 48 12.53 63.89 27.90
CA GLU A 48 12.48 62.94 28.98
C GLU A 48 12.04 61.55 28.51
N ARG A 49 12.85 60.52 28.77
CA ARG A 49 12.48 59.09 28.80
C ARG A 49 11.40 58.75 29.84
N ARG A 50 10.80 59.75 30.51
CA ARG A 50 9.89 59.52 31.63
C ARG A 50 8.52 59.02 31.23
N ASP A 51 7.97 59.39 30.05
CA ASP A 51 6.58 59.08 29.72
C ASP A 51 6.36 57.64 29.20
N LEU A 52 7.37 57.05 28.57
CA LEU A 52 7.31 55.62 28.17
C LEU A 52 7.63 54.68 29.34
N SER A 53 8.37 55.18 30.38
CA SER A 53 8.68 54.40 31.56
C SER A 53 7.46 54.18 32.46
N ALA A 54 6.59 55.17 32.60
CA ALA A 54 5.45 55.08 33.49
C ALA A 54 4.41 54.06 33.01
N LYS A 55 4.17 53.98 31.69
CA LYS A 55 3.30 52.95 31.10
C LYS A 55 3.93 51.54 31.16
N ALA A 56 5.23 51.44 30.90
CA ALA A 56 5.94 50.19 31.00
C ALA A 56 6.05 49.69 32.45
N GLU A 57 6.27 50.59 33.41
CA GLU A 57 6.29 50.30 34.84
C GLU A 57 4.91 49.87 35.35
N ALA A 58 3.83 50.58 34.92
CA ALA A 58 2.46 50.20 35.27
C ALA A 58 2.07 48.85 34.68
N LEU A 59 2.43 48.54 33.43
CA LEU A 59 2.21 47.25 32.82
C LEU A 59 3.01 46.13 33.51
N ALA A 60 4.26 46.40 33.86
CA ALA A 60 5.13 45.45 34.56
C ALA A 60 4.64 45.15 35.99
N GLN A 61 4.08 46.18 36.65
CA GLN A 61 3.64 46.11 38.04
C GLN A 61 2.24 45.56 38.21
N TYR A 62 1.30 45.84 37.28
CA TYR A 62 -0.12 45.60 37.48
C TYR A 62 -0.74 44.76 36.35
N GLY A 63 -0.05 44.53 35.24
CA GLY A 63 -0.47 43.68 34.16
C GLY A 63 -1.70 44.18 33.36
N THR A 64 -2.45 43.21 32.89
CA THR A 64 -3.69 43.41 32.11
C THR A 64 -4.92 42.85 32.82
N VAL A 65 -6.10 43.38 32.55
CA VAL A 65 -7.37 42.90 33.09
C VAL A 65 -8.27 42.50 31.92
N HIS A 66 -8.81 41.30 31.99
CA HIS A 66 -9.83 40.81 31.07
C HIS A 66 -11.21 41.22 31.49
N ASP A 67 -12.00 41.84 30.60
CA ASP A 67 -13.40 42.18 30.85
C ASP A 67 -14.29 41.00 30.40
N PRO A 68 -14.93 40.29 31.31
CA PRO A 68 -15.77 39.13 30.95
C PRO A 68 -17.05 39.50 30.22
N ILE A 69 -17.42 40.80 30.16
CA ILE A 69 -18.62 41.27 29.48
C ILE A 69 -18.37 41.53 28.00
N THR A 70 -17.24 42.22 27.69
CA THR A 70 -16.91 42.56 26.29
C THR A 70 -15.91 41.58 25.66
N GLY A 71 -15.21 40.78 26.45
CA GLY A 71 -14.13 39.91 25.95
C GLY A 71 -12.83 40.68 25.66
N ASP A 72 -12.79 41.99 25.94
CA ASP A 72 -11.61 42.80 25.68
C ASP A 72 -10.59 42.77 26.82
N ASP A 73 -9.33 42.98 26.51
CA ASP A 73 -8.30 43.22 27.51
C ASP A 73 -8.00 44.71 27.62
N PHE A 74 -7.78 45.15 28.84
CA PHE A 74 -7.44 46.51 29.17
C PHE A 74 -6.13 46.57 29.95
N VAL A 75 -5.43 47.69 29.81
CA VAL A 75 -4.30 47.98 30.70
C VAL A 75 -4.90 48.15 32.13
N ALA A 76 -4.43 47.30 33.04
CA ALA A 76 -4.85 47.42 34.44
C ALA A 76 -4.45 48.81 34.93
N HIS A 77 -5.39 49.52 35.59
CA HIS A 77 -5.17 50.78 36.28
C HIS A 77 -4.80 51.97 35.37
N ALA A 78 -5.25 51.98 34.11
CA ALA A 78 -5.08 53.07 33.18
C ALA A 78 -6.42 53.43 32.51
N LEU A 79 -6.65 54.76 32.39
CA LEU A 79 -7.83 55.34 31.73
C LEU A 79 -7.41 56.39 30.70
N PHE A 80 -8.11 56.42 29.57
CA PHE A 80 -8.15 57.63 28.73
C PHE A 80 -9.21 58.55 29.25
N VAL A 81 -8.82 59.81 29.50
CA VAL A 81 -9.75 60.84 30.01
C VAL A 81 -9.68 62.05 29.10
N LYS A 82 -10.86 62.55 28.69
CA LYS A 82 -10.96 63.83 27.97
C LYS A 82 -11.69 64.84 28.83
N LEU A 83 -11.08 65.99 28.99
CA LEU A 83 -11.63 67.11 29.74
C LEU A 83 -12.45 68.04 28.86
N ARG A 84 -13.48 68.69 29.44
CA ARG A 84 -14.33 69.66 28.75
C ARG A 84 -13.53 70.92 28.43
N LYS A 85 -14.08 71.76 27.49
CA LYS A 85 -13.43 73.00 27.07
C LYS A 85 -13.47 74.01 28.20
N GLY A 86 -12.38 74.76 28.38
CA GLY A 86 -12.25 75.84 29.34
C GLY A 86 -11.53 75.49 30.64
N TYR A 87 -11.07 74.26 30.82
CA TYR A 87 -10.40 73.81 32.01
C TYR A 87 -8.89 73.83 31.85
N GLY A 88 -8.31 74.86 32.51
CA GLY A 88 -6.86 75.07 32.78
C GLY A 88 -5.88 74.96 31.65
N THR A 89 -4.73 75.45 31.82
CA THR A 89 -3.61 75.39 30.87
C THR A 89 -2.81 74.06 30.94
N ASN A 90 -3.15 73.16 31.91
CA ASN A 90 -2.45 71.90 32.09
C ASN A 90 -3.49 70.76 32.35
N PRO A 91 -3.88 70.06 31.30
CA PRO A 91 -4.88 68.94 31.40
C PRO A 91 -4.41 67.82 32.30
N SER A 92 -3.12 67.48 32.32
CA SER A 92 -2.59 66.44 33.18
C SER A 92 -2.76 66.73 34.65
N MET A 93 -2.48 67.99 35.07
CA MET A 93 -2.67 68.41 36.43
C MET A 93 -4.15 68.46 36.82
N ALA A 94 -5.02 68.86 35.90
CA ALA A 94 -6.46 68.84 36.11
C ALA A 94 -6.99 67.42 36.29
N ALA A 95 -6.59 66.48 35.47
CA ALA A 95 -6.98 65.08 35.60
C ALA A 95 -6.46 64.46 36.91
N ALA A 96 -5.28 64.82 37.39
CA ALA A 96 -4.78 64.34 38.67
C ALA A 96 -5.58 64.89 39.85
N LEU A 97 -6.04 66.15 39.79
CA LEU A 97 -6.96 66.75 40.81
C LEU A 97 -8.31 66.03 40.80
N ILE A 98 -8.86 65.80 39.61
CA ILE A 98 -10.13 65.05 39.45
C ILE A 98 -10.01 63.64 40.00
N ALA A 99 -8.90 62.94 39.72
CA ALA A 99 -8.66 61.59 40.26
C ALA A 99 -8.73 61.58 41.80
N SER A 100 -8.11 62.58 42.43
CA SER A 100 -8.19 62.75 43.88
C SER A 100 -9.61 63.04 44.39
N GLU A 101 -10.35 63.93 43.71
CA GLU A 101 -11.70 64.26 44.05
C GLU A 101 -12.71 63.12 43.91
N VAL A 102 -12.55 62.25 42.92
CA VAL A 102 -13.38 61.06 42.76
C VAL A 102 -12.91 59.86 43.60
N GLY A 103 -11.90 60.08 44.48
CA GLY A 103 -11.43 59.04 45.40
C GLY A 103 -10.58 57.98 44.72
N LEU A 104 -9.88 58.34 43.67
CA LEU A 104 -8.88 57.51 43.03
C LEU A 104 -7.50 58.19 43.17
N PRO A 105 -6.65 57.76 44.11
CA PRO A 105 -5.30 58.34 44.21
C PRO A 105 -4.56 58.05 42.92
N ALA A 106 -4.31 59.06 42.14
CA ALA A 106 -3.55 58.93 40.88
C ALA A 106 -2.07 58.75 41.17
N ALA A 107 -1.48 57.69 40.70
CA ALA A 107 -0.03 57.49 40.77
C ALA A 107 0.69 58.45 39.81
N SER A 108 0.14 58.61 38.58
CA SER A 108 0.66 59.56 37.61
C SER A 108 -0.38 59.92 36.54
N THR A 109 -0.23 61.08 35.92
CA THR A 109 -0.97 61.50 34.74
C THR A 109 -0.03 61.89 33.64
N THR A 110 -0.26 61.45 32.42
CA THR A 110 0.57 61.80 31.28
C THR A 110 -0.29 62.38 30.14
N SER A 111 0.27 63.38 29.42
CA SER A 111 -0.33 63.76 28.14
C SER A 111 -0.16 62.58 27.12
N LEU A 112 -0.97 62.60 26.06
CA LEU A 112 -0.83 61.56 25.00
C LEU A 112 0.63 61.46 24.57
N PRO A 113 1.24 60.26 24.55
CA PRO A 113 2.62 60.04 24.11
C PRO A 113 2.86 60.66 22.73
N PHE A 114 4.01 61.27 22.54
CA PHE A 114 4.44 61.93 21.31
C PHE A 114 3.61 63.17 20.87
N LYS A 115 2.67 63.66 21.67
CA LYS A 115 1.88 64.84 21.35
C LYS A 115 2.74 66.07 21.03
N ASP A 116 3.82 66.28 21.82
CA ASP A 116 4.75 67.38 21.69
C ASP A 116 6.02 67.03 20.87
N THR A 117 6.05 65.89 20.26
CA THR A 117 7.13 65.45 19.36
C THR A 117 7.15 66.36 18.11
N PRO A 118 8.30 66.89 17.68
CA PRO A 118 8.39 67.66 16.46
C PRO A 118 7.84 66.97 15.26
N LEU A 119 6.92 67.58 14.55
CA LEU A 119 6.32 67.06 13.33
C LEU A 119 7.38 66.87 12.22
N ASP A 120 7.25 65.81 11.44
CA ASP A 120 8.01 65.67 10.19
C ASP A 120 7.91 66.98 9.37
N PRO A 121 9.01 67.48 8.83
CA PRO A 121 9.04 68.75 8.10
C PRO A 121 7.99 68.84 6.97
N LYS A 122 7.68 67.73 6.34
CA LYS A 122 6.62 67.69 5.28
C LYS A 122 5.21 67.86 5.87
N VAL A 123 4.93 67.21 7.00
CA VAL A 123 3.66 67.32 7.71
C VAL A 123 3.52 68.76 8.26
N ALA A 124 4.55 69.26 8.89
CA ALA A 124 4.57 70.62 9.42
C ALA A 124 4.37 71.70 8.31
N ARG A 125 4.96 71.51 7.14
CA ARG A 125 4.77 72.39 5.98
C ARG A 125 3.32 72.24 5.45
N ARG A 126 2.76 71.07 5.34
CA ARG A 126 1.38 70.85 4.93
C ARG A 126 0.37 71.48 5.86
N LEU A 127 0.55 71.34 7.15
CA LEU A 127 -0.34 71.96 8.15
C LEU A 127 -0.23 73.52 8.10
N ARG A 128 0.97 74.10 7.95
CA ARG A 128 1.18 75.57 7.82
C ARG A 128 0.60 76.16 6.52
N SER A 129 0.47 75.36 5.48
CA SER A 129 -0.10 75.76 4.19
C SER A 129 -1.62 75.81 4.19
N LEU A 130 -2.30 75.29 5.22
CA LEU A 130 -3.74 75.28 5.32
C LEU A 130 -4.27 76.70 5.63
N GLN A 131 -5.37 77.10 4.94
CA GLN A 131 -6.01 78.41 5.14
C GLN A 131 -7.52 78.23 5.36
N GLY A 132 -8.14 79.24 5.94
CA GLY A 132 -9.60 79.35 6.17
C GLY A 132 -10.17 78.23 7.00
N ALA A 133 -11.28 77.67 6.58
CA ALA A 133 -11.98 76.61 7.29
C ALA A 133 -11.15 75.35 7.58
N LYS A 134 -10.17 75.02 6.71
CA LYS A 134 -9.29 73.83 6.94
C LYS A 134 -8.30 74.10 8.09
N ALA A 135 -7.73 75.30 8.16
CA ALA A 135 -6.85 75.72 9.29
C ALA A 135 -7.61 75.71 10.62
N ALA A 136 -8.83 76.25 10.65
CA ALA A 136 -9.68 76.27 11.83
C ALA A 136 -10.05 74.87 12.31
N ARG A 137 -10.31 73.91 11.38
CA ARG A 137 -10.59 72.51 11.74
C ARG A 137 -9.33 71.81 12.33
N VAL A 138 -8.16 72.08 11.82
CA VAL A 138 -6.91 71.52 12.38
C VAL A 138 -6.66 72.11 13.77
N ALA A 139 -6.84 73.38 13.97
CA ALA A 139 -6.65 74.03 15.28
C ALA A 139 -7.67 73.44 16.31
N ALA A 140 -8.93 73.24 15.90
CA ALA A 140 -9.95 72.64 16.76
C ALA A 140 -9.59 71.19 17.11
N ALA A 141 -9.10 70.36 16.14
CA ALA A 141 -8.69 69.02 16.39
C ALA A 141 -7.45 68.94 17.32
N GLN A 142 -6.50 69.87 17.19
CA GLN A 142 -5.37 69.99 18.10
C GLN A 142 -5.78 70.38 19.54
N ASP A 143 -6.78 71.27 19.68
CA ASP A 143 -7.33 71.61 20.97
C ASP A 143 -8.02 70.39 21.62
N GLU A 144 -8.77 69.59 20.82
CA GLU A 144 -9.37 68.37 21.31
C GLU A 144 -8.35 67.34 21.78
N LEU A 145 -7.28 67.08 20.99
CA LEU A 145 -6.18 66.20 21.41
C LEU A 145 -5.49 66.74 22.65
N GLY A 146 -5.38 68.06 22.75
CA GLY A 146 -4.77 68.75 23.91
C GLY A 146 -5.50 68.50 25.22
N ARG A 147 -6.76 68.18 25.19
CA ARG A 147 -7.59 67.88 26.38
C ARG A 147 -7.66 66.37 26.74
N MET A 148 -7.04 65.49 25.98
CA MET A 148 -6.94 64.04 26.25
C MET A 148 -5.69 63.74 27.08
N VAL A 149 -5.85 62.94 28.13
CA VAL A 149 -4.80 62.50 29.03
C VAL A 149 -4.93 61.03 29.35
N GLU A 150 -3.82 60.35 29.58
CA GLU A 150 -3.79 59.04 30.24
C GLU A 150 -3.68 59.23 31.75
N VAL A 151 -4.51 58.56 32.53
CA VAL A 151 -4.50 58.59 33.98
C VAL A 151 -4.18 57.20 34.50
N TYR A 152 -3.14 57.10 35.28
CA TYR A 152 -2.75 55.89 35.98
C TYR A 152 -3.12 56.03 37.44
N TYR A 153 -3.83 55.01 37.97
CA TYR A 153 -4.35 55.04 39.35
C TYR A 153 -3.96 53.76 40.11
N ILE A 154 -4.01 53.82 41.45
CA ILE A 154 -3.68 52.64 42.26
C ILE A 154 -4.89 51.67 42.27
N PRO A 155 -4.68 50.36 42.21
CA PRO A 155 -5.67 49.39 41.85
C PRO A 155 -6.60 48.93 42.99
N GLU A 156 -7.53 49.75 43.33
CA GLU A 156 -8.62 49.34 44.22
C GLU A 156 -9.93 49.07 43.48
N LEU A 157 -10.01 49.42 42.17
CA LEU A 157 -11.17 49.31 41.31
C LEU A 157 -10.76 48.78 39.95
N SER A 158 -11.70 48.09 39.31
CA SER A 158 -11.51 47.68 37.89
C SER A 158 -11.44 48.95 36.98
N PRO A 159 -10.81 48.84 35.80
CA PRO A 159 -10.75 49.96 34.86
C PRO A 159 -12.12 50.53 34.49
N ARG A 160 -13.13 49.68 34.40
CA ARG A 160 -14.52 50.09 34.12
C ARG A 160 -15.15 50.88 35.25
N GLU A 161 -14.99 50.46 36.49
CA GLU A 161 -15.50 51.17 37.67
C GLU A 161 -14.78 52.50 37.89
N ALA A 162 -13.49 52.54 37.68
CA ALA A 162 -12.69 53.76 37.72
C ALA A 162 -13.14 54.77 36.64
N ALA A 163 -13.35 54.31 35.40
CA ALA A 163 -13.90 55.11 34.32
C ALA A 163 -15.29 55.70 34.66
N GLU A 164 -16.15 54.89 35.28
CA GLU A 164 -17.47 55.34 35.75
C GLU A 164 -17.38 56.50 36.78
N LYS A 165 -16.44 56.39 37.72
CA LYS A 165 -16.20 57.49 38.70
C LYS A 165 -15.76 58.77 38.02
N PHE A 166 -14.81 58.70 37.07
CA PHE A 166 -14.37 59.85 36.30
C PHE A 166 -15.53 60.50 35.50
N ARG A 167 -16.35 59.70 34.83
CA ARG A 167 -17.49 60.21 34.03
C ARG A 167 -18.53 60.97 34.82
N ARG A 168 -18.62 60.73 36.12
CA ARG A 168 -19.53 61.45 37.00
C ARG A 168 -19.05 62.90 37.36
N HIS A 169 -17.78 63.18 37.10
CA HIS A 169 -17.22 64.48 37.37
C HIS A 169 -17.64 65.51 36.29
N PRO A 170 -18.12 66.72 36.67
CA PRO A 170 -18.68 67.65 35.70
C PRO A 170 -17.71 68.19 34.67
N GLU A 171 -16.41 68.16 34.95
CA GLU A 171 -15.35 68.62 34.07
C GLU A 171 -14.86 67.54 33.06
N VAL A 172 -15.33 66.32 33.21
CA VAL A 172 -14.96 65.21 32.31
C VAL A 172 -15.97 65.10 31.17
N GLU A 173 -15.50 65.08 29.95
CA GLU A 173 -16.26 64.87 28.76
C GLU A 173 -16.56 63.35 28.56
N TYR A 174 -15.53 62.52 28.66
CA TYR A 174 -15.59 61.08 28.76
C TYR A 174 -14.36 60.52 29.49
N ALA A 175 -14.48 59.31 30.01
CA ALA A 175 -13.43 58.49 30.53
C ALA A 175 -13.67 57.01 30.14
N GLU A 176 -12.64 56.33 29.73
CA GLU A 176 -12.71 54.94 29.26
C GLU A 176 -11.46 54.16 29.62
N PRO A 177 -11.58 52.81 29.82
CA PRO A 177 -10.42 51.97 29.99
C PRO A 177 -9.47 52.07 28.78
N VAL A 178 -8.20 51.90 28.98
CA VAL A 178 -7.19 51.82 27.87
C VAL A 178 -7.23 50.42 27.25
N PRO A 179 -7.78 50.29 26.05
CA PRO A 179 -7.88 48.99 25.41
C PRO A 179 -6.51 48.50 24.91
N ILE A 180 -6.28 47.18 24.93
CA ILE A 180 -5.12 46.56 24.37
C ILE A 180 -5.48 45.98 23.02
N PRO A 181 -5.10 46.60 21.89
CA PRO A 181 -5.33 46.04 20.58
C PRO A 181 -4.52 44.78 20.43
N ARG A 182 -5.17 43.68 20.06
CA ARG A 182 -4.51 42.41 19.69
C ARG A 182 -4.28 42.33 18.19
N PRO A 183 -3.23 41.65 17.73
CA PRO A 183 -3.17 41.25 16.33
C PRO A 183 -4.45 40.55 15.94
N LEU A 184 -5.04 40.88 14.78
CA LEU A 184 -6.22 40.18 14.24
C LEU A 184 -5.76 38.82 13.72
N GLY A 185 -5.81 37.81 14.55
CA GLY A 185 -5.48 36.40 14.26
C GLY A 185 -6.23 35.46 15.20
N PRO A 186 -6.29 34.17 14.87
CA PRO A 186 -6.98 33.19 15.70
C PRO A 186 -6.37 33.10 17.10
N ALA A 187 -7.22 32.84 18.09
CA ALA A 187 -6.78 32.64 19.45
C ALA A 187 -5.98 31.32 19.56
N LEU A 188 -4.69 31.43 19.86
CA LEU A 188 -3.87 30.24 20.10
C LEU A 188 -4.18 29.63 21.48
N PRO A 189 -4.11 28.31 21.61
CA PRO A 189 -4.12 27.64 22.91
C PRO A 189 -2.94 28.12 23.78
N ASN A 190 -3.02 27.86 25.09
CA ASN A 190 -2.05 28.38 26.06
C ASN A 190 -0.83 27.48 26.29
N ASP A 191 -0.65 26.44 25.46
CA ASP A 191 0.45 25.48 25.57
C ASP A 191 1.77 26.16 25.24
N PRO A 192 2.81 26.05 26.07
CA PRO A 192 3.99 26.89 26.00
C PRO A 192 4.85 26.67 24.75
N PHE A 193 4.75 25.51 24.10
CA PHE A 193 5.55 25.18 22.93
C PHE A 193 4.86 25.40 21.58
N ILE A 194 3.64 25.96 21.56
CA ILE A 194 2.95 26.33 20.30
C ILE A 194 3.81 27.16 19.35
N PRO A 195 4.61 28.13 19.80
CA PRO A 195 5.47 28.88 18.87
C PRO A 195 6.49 28.03 18.10
N GLN A 196 6.77 26.81 18.58
CA GLN A 196 7.68 25.84 17.95
C GLN A 196 6.94 24.84 17.06
N GLN A 197 5.62 24.81 17.10
CA GLN A 197 4.75 23.99 16.26
C GLN A 197 4.31 24.74 15.00
N SER A 198 5.29 25.11 14.15
CA SER A 198 5.03 25.91 12.93
C SER A 198 3.99 25.28 11.98
N PHE A 199 3.83 23.95 12.02
CA PHE A 199 2.86 23.24 11.19
C PHE A 199 1.42 23.64 11.50
N LEU A 200 1.08 24.03 12.74
CA LEU A 200 -0.27 24.41 13.13
C LEU A 200 -0.83 25.54 12.24
N SER A 201 -0.06 26.59 12.04
CA SER A 201 -0.44 27.70 11.17
C SER A 201 -0.42 27.30 9.68
N ARG A 202 0.50 26.41 9.27
CA ARG A 202 0.57 25.96 7.88
C ARG A 202 -0.64 25.16 7.45
N VAL A 203 -1.21 24.35 8.34
CA VAL A 203 -2.43 23.58 8.07
C VAL A 203 -3.70 24.28 8.57
N GLN A 204 -3.60 25.53 9.01
CA GLN A 204 -4.68 26.38 9.49
C GLN A 204 -5.51 25.77 10.64
N LEU A 205 -4.83 25.10 11.57
CA LEU A 205 -5.48 24.53 12.76
C LEU A 205 -5.99 25.60 13.72
N PRO A 206 -5.28 26.69 14.02
CA PRO A 206 -5.81 27.74 14.88
C PRO A 206 -7.15 28.30 14.38
N GLU A 207 -7.29 28.56 13.09
CA GLU A 207 -8.52 29.03 12.44
C GLU A 207 -9.62 27.98 12.49
N ALA A 208 -9.27 26.71 12.32
CA ALA A 208 -10.22 25.61 12.45
C ALA A 208 -10.72 25.46 13.89
N TRP A 209 -9.86 25.61 14.88
CA TRP A 209 -10.21 25.51 16.31
C TRP A 209 -11.09 26.67 16.80
N GLU A 210 -11.07 27.82 16.14
CA GLU A 210 -12.05 28.86 16.40
C GLU A 210 -13.47 28.43 16.03
N LEU A 211 -13.61 27.63 14.96
CA LEU A 211 -14.91 27.13 14.53
C LEU A 211 -15.34 25.89 15.31
N TRP A 212 -14.38 24.99 15.60
CA TRP A 212 -14.68 23.73 16.24
C TRP A 212 -13.43 23.15 16.94
N LYS A 213 -13.58 22.72 18.18
CA LYS A 213 -12.49 22.23 19.04
C LYS A 213 -12.52 20.71 19.26
N GLY A 214 -13.25 19.96 18.45
CA GLY A 214 -13.38 18.51 18.62
C GLY A 214 -14.37 18.08 19.69
N ASP A 215 -14.55 16.76 19.79
CA ASP A 215 -15.41 16.10 20.75
C ASP A 215 -14.65 14.95 21.43
N THR A 216 -14.74 14.85 22.76
CA THR A 216 -14.10 13.80 23.56
C THR A 216 -14.64 12.40 23.29
N ASN A 217 -15.79 12.27 22.63
CA ASN A 217 -16.34 10.98 22.20
C ASN A 217 -15.68 10.45 20.90
N VAL A 218 -14.97 11.30 20.17
CA VAL A 218 -14.26 10.89 18.96
C VAL A 218 -12.86 10.46 19.35
N VAL A 219 -12.56 9.18 19.10
CA VAL A 219 -11.32 8.54 19.50
C VAL A 219 -10.49 8.19 18.28
N ILE A 220 -9.17 8.46 18.38
CA ILE A 220 -8.15 8.07 17.41
C ILE A 220 -7.44 6.82 17.96
N GLY A 221 -7.58 5.69 17.31
CA GLY A 221 -6.77 4.50 17.61
C GLY A 221 -5.35 4.69 17.08
N ILE A 222 -4.35 4.72 17.95
CA ILE A 222 -2.94 4.82 17.57
C ILE A 222 -2.34 3.42 17.60
N VAL A 223 -2.25 2.78 16.41
CA VAL A 223 -1.63 1.46 16.30
C VAL A 223 -0.14 1.66 16.01
N ASP A 224 0.71 1.34 17.01
CA ASP A 224 2.14 1.65 16.95
C ASP A 224 2.96 0.73 17.88
N ALA A 225 4.20 1.10 18.18
CA ALA A 225 5.12 0.35 19.02
C ALA A 225 4.81 0.43 20.54
N GLY A 226 3.82 1.21 20.94
CA GLY A 226 3.53 1.57 22.32
C GLY A 226 3.75 3.06 22.56
N ILE A 227 3.45 3.55 23.77
CA ILE A 227 3.62 4.94 24.17
C ILE A 227 4.13 5.08 25.61
N ASP A 228 4.70 6.22 25.94
CA ASP A 228 4.79 6.67 27.34
C ASP A 228 3.40 7.12 27.82
N ASN A 229 2.65 6.20 28.40
CA ASN A 229 1.30 6.44 28.91
C ASN A 229 1.27 7.17 30.26
N THR A 230 2.42 7.65 30.74
CA THR A 230 2.58 8.52 31.92
C THR A 230 2.94 9.95 31.55
N HIS A 231 3.20 10.23 30.27
CA HIS A 231 3.55 11.55 29.78
C HIS A 231 2.51 12.59 30.15
N GLU A 232 2.94 13.71 30.79
CA GLU A 232 2.03 14.71 31.39
C GLU A 232 1.05 15.34 30.38
N ASP A 233 1.46 15.44 29.13
CA ASP A 233 0.69 16.07 28.06
C ASP A 233 -0.13 15.07 27.22
N LEU A 234 0.08 13.76 27.42
CA LEU A 234 -0.69 12.69 26.78
C LEU A 234 -1.77 12.12 27.68
N LEU A 235 -1.40 11.84 28.94
CA LEU A 235 -2.26 11.18 29.92
C LEU A 235 -3.67 11.78 30.03
N PRO A 236 -3.87 13.12 30.05
CA PRO A 236 -5.21 13.70 30.17
C PRO A 236 -6.13 13.40 28.99
N ASN A 237 -5.57 13.08 27.83
CA ASN A 237 -6.32 12.90 26.58
C ASN A 237 -6.43 11.43 26.13
N ILE A 238 -5.89 10.50 26.92
CA ILE A 238 -6.08 9.06 26.70
C ILE A 238 -7.55 8.71 26.96
N GLN A 239 -8.17 8.02 26.01
CA GLN A 239 -9.48 7.39 26.23
C GLN A 239 -9.32 6.22 27.18
N LEU A 240 -10.13 6.19 28.24
CA LEU A 240 -10.11 5.07 29.19
C LEU A 240 -11.12 4.00 28.76
N ASN A 241 -10.75 2.74 28.94
CA ASN A 241 -11.65 1.61 28.87
C ASN A 241 -12.28 1.37 30.26
N TYR A 242 -13.48 1.83 30.45
CA TYR A 242 -14.19 1.72 31.74
C TYR A 242 -14.64 0.29 32.05
N GLY A 243 -14.66 -0.63 31.06
CA GLY A 243 -14.95 -2.04 31.28
C GLY A 243 -13.88 -2.73 32.12
N GLU A 244 -12.63 -2.29 31.95
CA GLU A 244 -11.45 -2.74 32.68
C GLU A 244 -11.14 -1.90 33.93
N MET A 245 -12.14 -1.24 34.52
CA MET A 245 -11.97 -0.39 35.68
C MET A 245 -12.94 -0.76 36.82
N GLY A 246 -12.53 -0.43 38.03
CA GLY A 246 -13.32 -0.76 39.25
C GLY A 246 -12.86 -2.08 39.89
N THR A 247 -13.77 -2.79 40.51
CA THR A 247 -13.51 -4.08 41.21
C THR A 247 -14.32 -5.19 40.57
N ASP A 248 -13.71 -6.35 40.40
CA ASP A 248 -14.37 -7.58 39.98
C ASP A 248 -15.28 -8.17 41.07
N VAL A 249 -15.95 -9.27 40.80
CA VAL A 249 -16.84 -9.98 41.74
C VAL A 249 -16.09 -10.59 42.94
N LEU A 250 -14.78 -10.72 42.86
CA LEU A 250 -13.93 -11.23 43.94
C LEU A 250 -13.29 -10.11 44.75
N GLY A 251 -13.47 -8.83 44.36
CA GLY A 251 -12.91 -7.67 45.05
C GLY A 251 -11.53 -7.23 44.52
N ASN A 252 -11.02 -7.82 43.43
CA ASN A 252 -9.77 -7.42 42.81
C ASN A 252 -9.94 -6.18 41.92
N ASP A 253 -8.88 -5.40 41.80
CA ASP A 253 -8.87 -4.25 40.86
C ASP A 253 -8.82 -4.79 39.41
N LYS A 254 -9.85 -4.51 38.63
CA LYS A 254 -9.99 -4.90 37.21
C LYS A 254 -8.82 -4.44 36.34
N ARG A 255 -8.15 -3.33 36.70
CA ARG A 255 -7.02 -2.76 35.94
C ARG A 255 -5.76 -3.63 36.02
N SER A 256 -5.77 -4.69 36.86
CA SER A 256 -4.58 -5.52 37.09
C SER A 256 -4.92 -6.94 37.57
N ASN A 257 -6.15 -7.39 37.40
CA ASN A 257 -6.57 -8.73 37.85
C ASN A 257 -6.20 -9.85 36.85
N ARG A 258 -5.67 -9.49 35.67
CA ARG A 258 -5.31 -10.37 34.54
C ARG A 258 -6.51 -11.12 33.92
N LEU A 259 -7.65 -10.48 33.94
CA LEU A 259 -8.85 -10.95 33.28
C LEU A 259 -9.27 -9.91 32.21
N ASP A 260 -9.87 -10.38 31.17
CA ASP A 260 -10.63 -9.58 30.22
C ASP A 260 -12.04 -9.40 30.80
N ASP A 261 -12.24 -8.28 31.48
CA ASP A 261 -13.47 -8.03 32.28
C ASP A 261 -14.63 -7.51 31.40
N ASP A 262 -14.36 -7.02 30.21
CA ASP A 262 -15.41 -6.52 29.30
C ASP A 262 -15.61 -7.42 28.05
N GLY A 263 -14.79 -8.45 27.86
CA GLY A 263 -14.97 -9.47 26.82
C GLY A 263 -14.57 -9.00 25.43
N ASP A 264 -13.69 -8.01 25.33
CA ASP A 264 -13.22 -7.48 24.04
C ASP A 264 -12.02 -8.25 23.47
N GLY A 265 -11.40 -9.14 24.25
CA GLY A 265 -10.31 -10.02 23.86
C GLY A 265 -8.93 -9.55 24.33
N VAL A 266 -8.86 -8.45 25.09
CA VAL A 266 -7.59 -7.91 25.62
C VAL A 266 -7.71 -7.76 27.14
N ILE A 267 -6.69 -8.19 27.85
CA ILE A 267 -6.64 -8.21 29.30
C ILE A 267 -6.14 -6.85 29.82
N ASP A 268 -6.78 -6.33 30.91
CA ASP A 268 -6.35 -5.15 31.65
C ASP A 268 -6.07 -3.89 30.78
N ASP A 269 -6.76 -3.70 29.66
CA ASP A 269 -6.51 -2.65 28.69
C ASP A 269 -7.14 -1.28 29.06
N TRP A 270 -7.26 -0.97 30.34
CA TRP A 270 -7.99 0.18 30.85
C TRP A 270 -7.52 1.55 30.35
N LYS A 271 -6.25 1.71 29.88
CA LYS A 271 -5.70 2.93 29.29
C LYS A 271 -4.86 2.68 28.03
N GLY A 272 -5.14 1.59 27.30
CA GLY A 272 -4.48 1.18 26.09
C GLY A 272 -4.33 -0.32 26.00
N ALA A 273 -4.28 -0.88 24.77
CA ALA A 273 -4.22 -2.30 24.52
C ALA A 273 -2.81 -2.74 24.16
N ASN A 274 -2.36 -3.85 24.75
CA ASN A 274 -1.14 -4.55 24.36
C ASN A 274 -1.50 -5.85 23.65
N LEU A 275 -1.30 -5.90 22.34
CA LEU A 275 -1.62 -7.07 21.50
C LEU A 275 -0.42 -7.99 21.28
N THR A 276 0.67 -7.79 22.01
CA THR A 276 1.82 -8.68 21.96
C THR A 276 1.70 -9.75 23.03
N TRP A 277 2.32 -10.93 22.82
CA TRP A 277 2.30 -11.99 23.83
C TRP A 277 3.24 -11.75 25.01
N GLU A 278 3.97 -10.66 25.00
CA GLU A 278 4.86 -10.24 26.10
C GLU A 278 4.01 -9.66 27.21
N LEU A 279 3.17 -10.50 27.77
CA LEU A 279 2.06 -10.12 28.62
C LEU A 279 2.47 -9.60 29.97
N ASP A 280 2.24 -8.37 30.16
CA ASP A 280 1.75 -7.89 31.45
C ASP A 280 0.25 -7.51 31.41
N GLY A 281 -0.42 -7.66 30.25
CA GLY A 281 -1.84 -7.36 30.06
C GLY A 281 -2.19 -5.88 30.22
N SER A 282 -1.27 -5.07 30.68
CA SER A 282 -1.50 -3.67 31.00
C SER A 282 -1.16 -2.77 29.81
N ALA A 283 -1.61 -1.55 29.89
CA ALA A 283 -1.46 -0.49 28.95
C ALA A 283 -0.15 -0.50 28.16
N PRO A 284 -0.18 -0.14 26.88
CA PRO A 284 1.01 -0.10 26.05
C PRO A 284 2.04 0.86 26.67
N ASP A 285 3.23 0.34 26.83
CA ASP A 285 4.35 1.06 27.41
C ASP A 285 5.50 1.07 26.41
N ASP A 286 6.06 2.24 26.12
CA ASP A 286 7.22 2.41 25.24
C ASP A 286 8.53 2.28 26.03
N THR A 287 8.63 1.29 26.93
CA THR A 287 9.69 1.15 27.92
C THR A 287 11.10 0.90 27.35
N ARG A 288 11.28 0.79 26.04
CA ARG A 288 12.57 0.42 25.44
C ARG A 288 13.19 1.46 24.50
N GLY A 289 12.82 2.72 24.65
CA GLY A 289 13.45 3.84 23.92
C GLY A 289 13.07 3.91 22.43
N GLN A 290 11.94 3.33 22.06
CA GLN A 290 11.32 3.56 20.77
C GLN A 290 10.19 4.59 20.93
N ASN A 291 10.54 5.84 21.11
CA ASN A 291 9.59 6.95 21.33
C ASN A 291 8.58 7.16 20.19
N HIS A 292 8.52 6.27 19.19
CA HIS A 292 7.78 6.51 17.95
C HIS A 292 6.27 6.69 18.22
N GLY A 293 5.64 5.77 18.94
CA GLY A 293 4.22 5.88 19.26
C GLY A 293 3.91 7.09 20.18
N THR A 294 4.82 7.45 21.08
CA THR A 294 4.72 8.66 21.92
C THR A 294 4.70 9.93 21.06
N VAL A 295 5.65 10.05 20.11
CA VAL A 295 5.72 11.18 19.15
C VAL A 295 4.45 11.26 18.32
N VAL A 296 4.00 10.13 17.77
CA VAL A 296 2.77 10.03 16.95
C VAL A 296 1.55 10.47 17.75
N SER A 297 1.42 10.00 18.99
CA SER A 297 0.30 10.35 19.87
C SER A 297 0.26 11.84 20.20
N GLY A 298 1.42 12.46 20.44
CA GLY A 298 1.53 13.88 20.72
C GLY A 298 1.07 14.76 19.55
N LEU A 299 1.50 14.44 18.34
CA LEU A 299 1.07 15.18 17.13
C LEU A 299 -0.42 15.04 16.86
N ALA A 300 -1.00 13.86 17.09
CA ALA A 300 -2.42 13.62 16.88
C ALA A 300 -3.29 14.29 17.94
N ALA A 301 -2.95 14.14 19.23
CA ALA A 301 -3.89 14.36 20.31
C ALA A 301 -3.24 14.68 21.67
N ALA A 302 -2.10 15.38 21.73
CA ALA A 302 -1.64 15.97 22.99
C ALA A 302 -2.74 16.86 23.59
N ALA A 303 -2.80 16.93 24.93
CA ALA A 303 -3.84 17.67 25.65
C ALA A 303 -3.67 19.18 25.39
N THR A 304 -4.53 19.73 24.55
CA THR A 304 -4.44 21.09 24.05
C THR A 304 -5.11 22.10 24.98
N ASN A 305 -4.50 23.26 25.16
CA ASN A 305 -4.94 24.36 26.03
C ASN A 305 -4.93 23.96 27.52
N ASN A 306 -3.93 23.20 27.94
CA ASN A 306 -3.74 22.74 29.30
C ASN A 306 -2.61 23.48 30.07
N GLY A 307 -1.91 24.43 29.39
CA GLY A 307 -0.80 25.16 29.94
C GLY A 307 0.51 24.36 30.02
N ILE A 308 0.57 23.19 29.38
CA ILE A 308 1.69 22.26 29.41
C ILE A 308 2.03 21.88 27.96
N GLY A 309 3.30 21.75 27.62
CA GLY A 309 3.77 21.09 26.40
C GLY A 309 3.30 21.71 25.09
N ILE A 310 2.65 20.89 24.28
CA ILE A 310 2.26 21.14 22.89
C ILE A 310 0.75 21.02 22.68
N ALA A 311 0.28 21.49 21.52
CA ALA A 311 -1.11 21.28 21.08
C ALA A 311 -1.18 20.08 20.12
N GLY A 312 -2.07 19.10 20.37
CA GLY A 312 -2.42 18.04 19.45
C GLY A 312 -3.41 18.48 18.38
N ALA A 313 -3.29 17.97 17.15
CA ALA A 313 -4.11 18.40 16.02
C ALA A 313 -5.63 18.20 16.24
N GLY A 314 -6.02 17.15 16.96
CA GLY A 314 -7.41 16.81 17.27
C GLY A 314 -8.06 17.65 18.38
N TYR A 315 -7.29 18.51 19.06
CA TYR A 315 -7.66 19.34 20.19
C TYR A 315 -8.34 18.55 21.32
N ARG A 316 -9.68 18.40 21.34
CA ARG A 316 -10.48 17.64 22.33
C ARG A 316 -10.73 16.20 21.92
N CYS A 317 -10.43 15.80 20.68
CA CYS A 317 -10.55 14.41 20.29
C CYS A 317 -9.53 13.58 21.06
N ARG A 318 -9.98 12.48 21.63
CA ARG A 318 -9.15 11.59 22.44
C ARG A 318 -8.40 10.60 21.57
N PHE A 319 -7.42 9.94 22.15
CA PHE A 319 -6.76 8.82 21.50
C PHE A 319 -6.72 7.60 22.41
N PHE A 320 -6.56 6.41 21.79
CA PHE A 320 -6.38 5.14 22.50
C PHE A 320 -5.16 4.45 21.89
N PRO A 321 -4.09 4.20 22.69
CA PRO A 321 -2.89 3.57 22.20
C PRO A 321 -3.08 2.05 22.10
N VAL A 322 -2.59 1.48 20.98
CA VAL A 322 -2.60 0.04 20.72
C VAL A 322 -1.19 -0.40 20.37
N LYS A 323 -0.55 -1.10 21.29
CA LYS A 323 0.79 -1.65 21.08
C LYS A 323 0.71 -2.89 20.21
N ALA A 324 1.33 -2.82 19.04
CA ALA A 324 1.39 -3.89 18.05
C ALA A 324 2.81 -4.42 17.81
N ALA A 325 3.85 -3.76 18.33
CA ALA A 325 5.24 -4.16 18.19
C ALA A 325 5.72 -5.00 19.36
N ARG A 326 6.55 -5.97 19.05
CA ARG A 326 7.25 -6.77 20.06
C ARG A 326 8.34 -5.95 20.75
N ALA A 327 8.59 -6.27 22.01
CA ALA A 327 9.63 -5.62 22.80
C ALA A 327 11.06 -5.93 22.32
N ASP A 328 11.26 -7.00 21.55
CA ASP A 328 12.57 -7.35 20.95
C ASP A 328 12.92 -6.56 19.68
N GLY A 329 12.03 -5.68 19.21
CA GLY A 329 12.25 -4.87 18.01
C GLY A 329 11.86 -5.57 16.70
N GLY A 330 11.14 -6.69 16.75
CA GLY A 330 10.73 -7.52 15.61
C GLY A 330 9.63 -6.93 14.71
N GLY A 331 9.43 -5.61 14.70
CA GLY A 331 8.40 -4.95 13.89
C GLY A 331 7.00 -5.00 14.52
N LEU A 332 6.00 -4.43 13.81
CA LEU A 332 4.61 -4.38 14.28
C LEU A 332 3.84 -5.63 13.82
N VAL A 333 4.15 -6.76 14.40
CA VAL A 333 3.60 -8.07 13.98
C VAL A 333 2.09 -8.17 14.10
N ASN A 334 1.47 -7.42 15.02
CA ASN A 334 0.02 -7.42 15.27
C ASN A 334 -0.66 -6.12 14.80
N ALA A 335 -0.08 -5.42 13.79
CA ALA A 335 -0.60 -4.14 13.33
C ALA A 335 -2.05 -4.21 12.82
N TYR A 336 -2.38 -5.22 12.02
CA TYR A 336 -3.71 -5.39 11.45
C TYR A 336 -4.73 -5.90 12.49
N ASP A 337 -4.30 -6.68 13.47
CA ASP A 337 -5.12 -7.04 14.64
C ASP A 337 -5.44 -5.79 15.48
N GLY A 338 -4.46 -4.89 15.62
CA GLY A 338 -4.66 -3.58 16.27
C GLY A 338 -5.68 -2.71 15.54
N MET A 339 -5.66 -2.70 14.20
CA MET A 339 -6.65 -2.00 13.41
C MET A 339 -8.05 -2.60 13.62
N MET A 340 -8.18 -3.93 13.63
CA MET A 340 -9.45 -4.61 13.91
C MET A 340 -9.95 -4.32 15.32
N TYR A 341 -9.06 -4.35 16.31
CA TYR A 341 -9.40 -3.97 17.69
C TYR A 341 -9.97 -2.55 17.74
N CYS A 342 -9.28 -1.55 17.18
CA CYS A 342 -9.78 -0.17 17.11
C CYS A 342 -11.17 -0.07 16.48
N ALA A 343 -11.39 -0.77 15.37
CA ALA A 343 -12.66 -0.76 14.66
C ALA A 343 -13.78 -1.37 15.50
N ARG A 344 -13.54 -2.49 16.17
CA ARG A 344 -14.52 -3.14 17.05
C ARG A 344 -14.86 -2.30 18.28
N ARG A 345 -13.92 -1.47 18.74
CA ARG A 345 -14.13 -0.46 19.80
C ARG A 345 -14.90 0.77 19.31
N GLY A 346 -15.17 0.88 18.00
CA GLY A 346 -15.90 2.00 17.41
C GLY A 346 -15.08 3.29 17.34
N PHE A 347 -13.76 3.21 17.21
CA PHE A 347 -12.92 4.39 17.06
C PHE A 347 -13.12 5.02 15.68
N ALA A 348 -13.29 6.33 15.63
CA ALA A 348 -13.65 7.05 14.42
C ALA A 348 -12.48 7.14 13.41
N VAL A 349 -11.25 7.10 13.90
CA VAL A 349 -10.02 7.21 13.10
C VAL A 349 -9.00 6.20 13.59
N ILE A 350 -8.27 5.59 12.68
CA ILE A 350 -7.14 4.70 12.98
C ILE A 350 -5.89 5.30 12.35
N ASN A 351 -4.89 5.61 13.16
CA ASN A 351 -3.59 6.08 12.73
C ASN A 351 -2.63 4.91 12.53
N CYS A 352 -2.04 4.80 11.33
CA CYS A 352 -1.10 3.76 10.93
C CYS A 352 0.22 4.40 10.46
N SER A 353 1.08 4.76 11.42
CA SER A 353 2.38 5.37 11.12
C SER A 353 3.45 4.33 10.73
N PHE A 354 3.06 3.30 9.97
CA PHE A 354 3.89 2.18 9.54
C PHE A 354 3.55 1.75 8.11
N GLY A 355 4.38 0.90 7.52
CA GLY A 355 4.11 0.31 6.22
C GLY A 355 5.13 -0.73 5.78
N ASN A 356 4.77 -1.47 4.72
CA ASN A 356 5.63 -2.39 3.98
C ASN A 356 5.25 -2.38 2.48
N ASN A 357 6.04 -3.08 1.66
CA ASN A 357 5.86 -3.07 0.20
C ASN A 357 5.01 -4.26 -0.32
N SER A 358 4.50 -5.11 0.56
CA SER A 358 3.81 -6.33 0.16
C SER A 358 2.29 -6.13 0.12
N TYR A 359 1.70 -6.32 -1.06
CA TYR A 359 0.25 -6.36 -1.22
C TYR A 359 -0.32 -7.69 -0.73
N SER A 360 -1.45 -7.63 -0.06
CA SER A 360 -2.24 -8.79 0.32
C SER A 360 -3.73 -8.54 0.03
N GLN A 361 -4.36 -9.43 -0.71
CA GLN A 361 -5.81 -9.34 -0.97
C GLN A 361 -6.61 -9.53 0.32
N TYR A 362 -6.19 -10.44 1.20
CA TYR A 362 -6.80 -10.62 2.51
C TYR A 362 -6.83 -9.32 3.32
N LEU A 363 -5.71 -8.59 3.34
CA LEU A 363 -5.61 -7.31 4.05
C LEU A 363 -6.41 -6.20 3.36
N GLN A 364 -6.51 -6.20 2.02
CA GLN A 364 -7.41 -5.29 1.32
C GLN A 364 -8.86 -5.53 1.71
N ASP A 365 -9.30 -6.79 1.77
CA ASP A 365 -10.66 -7.15 2.17
C ASP A 365 -10.93 -6.78 3.63
N LEU A 366 -9.96 -7.01 4.52
CA LEU A 366 -10.01 -6.57 5.91
C LEU A 366 -10.21 -5.06 6.00
N ILE A 367 -9.35 -4.26 5.36
CA ILE A 367 -9.42 -2.79 5.37
C ILE A 367 -10.75 -2.29 4.78
N THR A 368 -11.22 -2.89 3.69
CA THR A 368 -12.53 -2.56 3.13
C THR A 368 -13.63 -2.74 4.18
N ASN A 369 -13.59 -3.83 4.96
CA ASN A 369 -14.55 -4.05 6.05
C ASN A 369 -14.40 -3.02 7.18
N LEU A 370 -13.16 -2.68 7.59
CA LEU A 370 -12.93 -1.68 8.64
C LEU A 370 -13.55 -0.33 8.29
N VAL A 371 -13.49 0.07 7.03
CA VAL A 371 -14.02 1.36 6.56
C VAL A 371 -15.53 1.28 6.27
N THR A 372 -15.98 0.25 5.52
CA THR A 372 -17.38 0.21 5.03
C THR A 372 -18.38 -0.35 6.03
N VAL A 373 -17.95 -1.24 6.95
CA VAL A 373 -18.81 -1.87 7.96
C VAL A 373 -18.67 -1.20 9.32
N TYR A 374 -17.41 -0.96 9.76
CA TYR A 374 -17.13 -0.35 11.06
C TYR A 374 -17.02 1.17 11.02
N ASP A 375 -17.04 1.77 9.84
CA ASP A 375 -16.98 3.22 9.62
C ASP A 375 -15.74 3.91 10.20
N CYS A 376 -14.57 3.24 10.16
CA CYS A 376 -13.31 3.77 10.64
C CYS A 376 -12.54 4.47 9.53
N GLY A 377 -12.15 5.73 9.74
CA GLY A 377 -11.24 6.45 8.85
C GLY A 377 -9.79 6.00 9.05
N ILE A 378 -9.21 5.32 8.06
CA ILE A 378 -7.83 4.82 8.15
C ILE A 378 -6.89 5.83 7.51
N VAL A 379 -5.89 6.29 8.29
CA VAL A 379 -4.86 7.25 7.84
C VAL A 379 -3.50 6.57 7.97
N ALA A 380 -2.72 6.50 6.89
CA ALA A 380 -1.50 5.72 6.88
C ALA A 380 -0.31 6.44 6.24
N ALA A 381 0.89 6.17 6.73
CA ALA A 381 2.14 6.72 6.23
C ALA A 381 2.48 6.20 4.83
N ALA A 382 2.76 7.12 3.88
CA ALA A 382 3.04 6.76 2.49
C ALA A 382 4.48 6.26 2.25
N GLY A 383 5.37 6.35 3.25
CA GLY A 383 6.75 5.90 3.19
C GLY A 383 7.78 7.04 3.13
N ASN A 384 9.04 6.73 3.49
CA ASN A 384 10.11 7.73 3.67
C ASN A 384 11.27 7.60 2.67
N GLY A 385 11.13 6.78 1.62
CA GLY A 385 12.23 6.38 0.70
C GLY A 385 12.35 7.33 -0.45
N PHE A 386 12.24 8.52 -0.62
CA PHE A 386 12.48 9.43 -1.78
C PHE A 386 12.42 8.77 -3.16
N VAL A 387 11.56 7.76 -3.31
CA VAL A 387 11.39 6.94 -4.52
C VAL A 387 9.90 6.76 -4.83
N TYR A 388 9.61 6.34 -6.05
CA TYR A 388 8.30 5.80 -6.38
C TYR A 388 8.22 4.37 -5.84
N ASP A 389 7.42 4.18 -4.81
CA ASP A 389 7.22 2.87 -4.18
C ASP A 389 5.86 2.82 -3.49
N LEU A 390 5.19 1.66 -3.55
CA LEU A 390 3.91 1.48 -2.86
C LEU A 390 4.14 0.97 -1.44
N GLN A 391 3.56 1.67 -0.50
CA GLN A 391 3.57 1.27 0.90
C GLN A 391 2.15 0.88 1.34
N PHE A 392 2.01 -0.28 1.95
CA PHE A 392 0.77 -0.76 2.54
C PHE A 392 0.86 -0.63 4.07
N PRO A 393 -0.21 -0.13 4.71
CA PRO A 393 -1.59 -0.03 4.25
C PRO A 393 -1.94 1.22 3.44
N ALA A 394 -1.07 2.23 3.28
CA ALA A 394 -1.39 3.49 2.59
C ALA A 394 -1.91 3.29 1.15
N ALA A 395 -1.45 2.24 0.45
CA ALA A 395 -1.84 1.94 -0.93
C ALA A 395 -3.09 1.07 -1.07
N TYR A 396 -3.72 0.63 0.03
CA TYR A 396 -5.00 -0.05 -0.06
C TYR A 396 -6.14 0.93 -0.36
N LYS A 397 -7.17 0.47 -1.05
CA LYS A 397 -8.41 1.23 -1.24
C LYS A 397 -9.03 1.58 0.11
N HIS A 398 -9.67 2.73 0.20
CA HIS A 398 -10.27 3.30 1.40
C HIS A 398 -9.29 3.84 2.46
N VAL A 399 -7.98 3.78 2.23
CA VAL A 399 -6.97 4.35 3.12
C VAL A 399 -6.56 5.74 2.64
N LEU A 400 -6.45 6.69 3.56
CA LEU A 400 -5.85 8.00 3.27
C LEU A 400 -4.35 7.92 3.50
N GLY A 401 -3.60 7.75 2.42
CA GLY A 401 -2.13 7.78 2.47
C GLY A 401 -1.60 9.20 2.63
N VAL A 402 -0.65 9.38 3.54
CA VAL A 402 -0.11 10.69 3.92
C VAL A 402 1.36 10.81 3.54
N GLY A 403 1.67 11.78 2.68
CA GLY A 403 3.01 12.25 2.39
C GLY A 403 3.49 13.31 3.37
N ALA A 404 4.80 13.60 3.40
CA ALA A 404 5.34 14.67 4.21
C ALA A 404 5.91 15.81 3.35
N VAL A 405 5.61 17.03 3.76
CA VAL A 405 6.18 18.26 3.21
C VAL A 405 6.89 19.04 4.32
N ASN A 406 7.82 19.90 3.94
CA ASN A 406 8.37 20.88 4.88
C ASN A 406 7.48 22.14 4.96
N ASN A 407 7.89 23.13 5.75
CA ASN A 407 7.16 24.38 5.89
C ASN A 407 7.09 25.24 4.62
N ASP A 408 7.89 24.95 3.62
CA ASP A 408 7.90 25.63 2.32
C ASP A 408 7.10 24.86 1.26
N ASP A 409 6.34 23.84 1.66
CA ASP A 409 5.59 22.94 0.81
C ASP A 409 6.47 22.10 -0.14
N LEU A 410 7.74 21.90 0.21
CA LEU A 410 8.60 20.99 -0.54
C LEU A 410 8.35 19.56 -0.10
N PHE A 411 7.98 18.70 -1.05
CA PHE A 411 7.71 17.30 -0.82
C PHE A 411 9.03 16.54 -0.59
N GLY A 412 9.11 15.75 0.48
CA GLY A 412 10.35 15.16 0.94
C GLY A 412 10.27 13.68 1.33
N THR A 413 9.36 12.89 0.73
CA THR A 413 9.15 11.48 1.09
C THR A 413 8.83 10.62 -0.13
N THR A 414 8.45 9.37 0.07
CA THR A 414 7.96 8.48 -0.98
C THR A 414 6.76 9.09 -1.68
N TRP A 415 6.74 9.03 -2.98
CA TRP A 415 5.69 9.56 -3.83
C TRP A 415 5.06 8.44 -4.67
N GLY A 416 3.80 8.61 -5.04
CA GLY A 416 3.05 7.59 -5.79
C GLY A 416 1.55 7.76 -5.67
N GLU A 417 0.81 6.84 -6.25
CA GLU A 417 -0.66 6.84 -6.23
C GLU A 417 -1.26 6.65 -4.82
N GLN A 418 -0.50 6.10 -3.88
CA GLN A 418 -0.92 5.95 -2.49
C GLN A 418 -0.98 7.29 -1.73
N VAL A 419 -0.31 8.34 -2.21
CA VAL A 419 -0.36 9.64 -1.53
C VAL A 419 -1.68 10.33 -1.84
N GLY A 420 -2.56 10.40 -0.85
CA GLY A 420 -3.82 11.13 -0.94
C GLY A 420 -3.70 12.59 -0.51
N ILE A 421 -2.89 12.86 0.50
CA ILE A 421 -2.70 14.20 1.08
C ILE A 421 -1.31 14.31 1.70
N ALA A 422 -0.84 15.51 2.00
CA ALA A 422 0.43 15.73 2.68
C ALA A 422 0.27 16.65 3.90
N SER A 423 1.19 16.55 4.86
CA SER A 423 1.26 17.47 6.01
C SER A 423 2.70 17.81 6.37
N PRO A 424 2.99 19.06 6.79
CA PRO A 424 4.20 19.36 7.52
C PRO A 424 4.13 18.82 8.95
N VAL A 425 5.29 18.78 9.61
CA VAL A 425 5.47 18.35 11.00
C VAL A 425 6.19 19.41 11.82
N GLY A 426 6.26 19.25 13.13
CA GLY A 426 6.88 20.20 14.05
C GLY A 426 7.30 19.56 15.36
N LEU A 427 7.27 20.33 16.45
CA LEU A 427 7.58 19.83 17.78
C LEU A 427 6.59 18.77 18.24
N SER A 428 7.05 17.70 18.87
CA SER A 428 6.24 16.64 19.45
C SER A 428 6.78 16.18 20.80
N THR A 429 6.04 15.26 21.41
CA THR A 429 6.32 14.60 22.70
C THR A 429 7.31 13.45 22.54
N THR A 430 8.04 13.13 23.60
CA THR A 430 8.86 11.92 23.74
C THR A 430 8.83 11.41 25.19
N ASP A 431 9.44 10.28 25.48
CA ASP A 431 9.47 9.70 26.81
C ASP A 431 9.93 10.67 27.91
N GLY A 432 9.43 10.47 29.12
CA GLY A 432 9.83 11.19 30.30
C GLY A 432 9.48 12.68 30.26
N ASN A 433 8.33 13.04 29.68
CA ASN A 433 7.84 14.42 29.55
C ASN A 433 8.76 15.34 28.74
N ASN A 434 9.44 14.81 27.74
CA ASN A 434 10.30 15.58 26.86
C ASN A 434 9.57 15.98 25.57
N TYR A 435 10.12 17.00 24.87
CA TYR A 435 9.58 17.54 23.64
C TYR A 435 10.72 17.83 22.67
N TYR A 436 10.62 17.26 21.45
CA TYR A 436 11.65 17.42 20.42
C TYR A 436 11.04 17.73 19.06
N PRO A 437 11.78 18.42 18.16
CA PRO A 437 11.36 18.54 16.77
C PRO A 437 11.21 17.15 16.13
N ALA A 438 10.05 16.88 15.54
CA ALA A 438 9.84 15.72 14.71
C ALA A 438 10.47 15.96 13.32
N ASP A 439 11.18 14.98 12.81
CA ASP A 439 11.77 15.03 11.47
C ASP A 439 10.69 15.02 10.39
N VAL A 440 11.02 15.50 9.18
CA VAL A 440 10.13 15.42 8.03
C VAL A 440 10.02 13.96 7.61
N ALA A 441 9.01 13.27 8.13
CA ALA A 441 8.74 11.86 7.86
C ALA A 441 7.23 11.61 7.82
N THR A 442 6.81 10.69 6.96
CA THR A 442 5.38 10.37 6.79
C THR A 442 4.76 9.82 8.07
N SER A 443 5.53 9.09 8.89
CA SER A 443 5.07 8.61 10.21
C SER A 443 4.63 9.75 11.15
N PHE A 444 5.19 10.95 10.98
CA PHE A 444 4.87 12.11 11.83
C PHE A 444 3.88 13.08 11.15
N SER A 445 3.77 13.05 9.84
CA SER A 445 2.71 13.75 9.10
C SER A 445 1.34 13.07 9.25
N THR A 446 1.33 11.74 9.32
CA THR A 446 0.12 10.91 9.46
C THR A 446 -0.72 11.29 10.69
N PRO A 447 -0.17 11.40 11.91
CA PRO A 447 -0.95 11.74 13.09
C PRO A 447 -1.53 13.15 13.05
N VAL A 448 -0.89 14.12 12.41
CA VAL A 448 -1.46 15.46 12.19
C VAL A 448 -2.75 15.35 11.36
N VAL A 449 -2.70 14.57 10.27
CA VAL A 449 -3.88 14.32 9.42
C VAL A 449 -4.94 13.51 10.16
N SER A 450 -4.53 12.54 10.99
CA SER A 450 -5.45 11.74 11.84
C SER A 450 -6.21 12.63 12.83
N GLY A 451 -5.50 13.57 13.47
CA GLY A 451 -6.13 14.56 14.37
C GLY A 451 -7.11 15.46 13.65
N ILE A 452 -6.77 15.95 12.44
CA ILE A 452 -7.65 16.79 11.63
C ILE A 452 -8.87 15.99 11.14
N LEU A 453 -8.69 14.71 10.74
CA LEU A 453 -9.81 13.85 10.36
C LEU A 453 -10.75 13.59 11.55
N ALA A 454 -10.20 13.39 12.75
CA ALA A 454 -11.01 13.25 13.97
C ALA A 454 -11.78 14.55 14.28
N LEU A 455 -11.13 15.71 14.13
CA LEU A 455 -11.77 17.02 14.26
C LEU A 455 -12.92 17.16 13.26
N LEU A 456 -12.72 16.78 11.99
CA LEU A 456 -13.75 16.80 10.95
C LEU A 456 -14.92 15.84 11.29
N ARG A 457 -14.62 14.58 11.66
CA ARG A 457 -15.63 13.59 12.07
C ARG A 457 -16.43 14.03 13.30
N SER A 458 -15.79 14.75 14.23
CA SER A 458 -16.46 15.31 15.39
C SER A 458 -17.38 16.50 15.04
N ARG A 459 -17.06 17.25 13.99
CA ARG A 459 -17.86 18.37 13.50
C ARG A 459 -19.06 17.92 12.68
N TYR A 460 -18.88 16.86 11.88
CA TYR A 460 -19.87 16.33 10.95
C TYR A 460 -20.03 14.81 11.21
N PRO A 461 -20.69 14.42 12.30
CA PRO A 461 -20.83 13.01 12.69
C PRO A 461 -21.68 12.19 11.71
N GLU A 462 -22.42 12.84 10.82
CA GLU A 462 -23.20 12.21 9.76
C GLU A 462 -22.36 11.72 8.56
N LEU A 463 -21.10 12.17 8.45
CA LEU A 463 -20.21 11.70 7.40
C LEU A 463 -19.73 10.28 7.70
N THR A 464 -19.79 9.43 6.69
CA THR A 464 -19.05 8.17 6.73
C THR A 464 -17.53 8.42 6.64
N ALA A 465 -16.73 7.43 6.99
CA ALA A 465 -15.27 7.50 6.90
C ALA A 465 -14.80 7.88 5.48
N ASP A 466 -15.33 7.22 4.45
CA ASP A 466 -15.03 7.53 3.05
C ASP A 466 -15.43 8.97 2.67
N GLN A 467 -16.58 9.44 3.11
CA GLN A 467 -17.05 10.80 2.85
C GLN A 467 -16.13 11.84 3.51
N ALA A 468 -15.76 11.60 4.76
CA ALA A 468 -14.85 12.49 5.49
C ALA A 468 -13.45 12.54 4.85
N ILE A 469 -12.90 11.39 4.44
CA ILE A 469 -11.62 11.30 3.72
C ILE A 469 -11.70 12.04 2.38
N ALA A 470 -12.77 11.85 1.61
CA ALA A 470 -12.96 12.53 0.34
C ALA A 470 -13.05 14.04 0.51
N HIS A 471 -13.83 14.52 1.49
CA HIS A 471 -13.95 15.95 1.79
C HIS A 471 -12.60 16.55 2.23
N LEU A 472 -11.85 15.86 3.08
CA LEU A 472 -10.53 16.31 3.53
C LEU A 472 -9.55 16.47 2.36
N ARG A 473 -9.56 15.52 1.41
CA ARG A 473 -8.74 15.60 0.19
C ARG A 473 -9.13 16.78 -0.69
N LEU A 474 -10.43 16.97 -0.95
CA LEU A 474 -10.96 18.03 -1.83
C LEU A 474 -10.79 19.43 -1.25
N THR A 475 -10.61 19.57 0.06
CA THR A 475 -10.36 20.83 0.75
C THR A 475 -8.89 21.13 1.01
N ALA A 476 -7.96 20.27 0.56
CA ALA A 476 -6.52 20.48 0.67
C ALA A 476 -6.03 21.70 -0.13
N ASP A 477 -4.93 22.29 0.30
CA ASP A 477 -4.24 23.34 -0.44
C ASP A 477 -3.27 22.72 -1.46
N PRO A 478 -3.32 23.12 -2.72
CA PRO A 478 -2.38 22.60 -3.72
C PRO A 478 -0.92 22.87 -3.33
N VAL A 479 -0.08 21.83 -3.41
CA VAL A 479 1.36 21.92 -3.25
C VAL A 479 1.99 21.95 -4.65
N PRO A 480 2.96 22.83 -4.93
CA PRO A 480 3.60 22.88 -6.23
C PRO A 480 4.24 21.52 -6.59
N PRO A 481 3.87 20.89 -7.70
CA PRO A 481 4.34 19.54 -8.02
C PRO A 481 5.82 19.46 -8.44
N ASP A 482 6.47 20.60 -8.71
CA ASP A 482 7.69 20.64 -9.53
C ASP A 482 8.98 20.99 -8.76
N THR A 483 8.94 21.20 -7.44
CA THR A 483 10.08 21.74 -6.73
C THR A 483 11.11 20.70 -6.28
N MET A 484 10.77 19.41 -6.25
CA MET A 484 11.70 18.36 -5.80
C MET A 484 11.99 17.24 -6.81
N PHE A 485 11.16 17.06 -7.83
CA PHE A 485 11.30 15.98 -8.81
C PHE A 485 11.30 16.50 -10.25
N PRO A 486 12.41 17.06 -10.74
CA PRO A 486 12.50 17.60 -12.12
C PRO A 486 12.33 16.53 -13.20
N THR A 487 12.40 15.25 -12.84
CA THR A 487 12.24 14.10 -13.76
C THR A 487 10.86 13.45 -13.75
N THR A 488 9.99 13.81 -12.78
CA THR A 488 8.65 13.24 -12.71
C THR A 488 7.70 14.09 -13.52
N PRO A 489 6.93 13.51 -14.46
CA PRO A 489 5.97 14.30 -15.22
C PRO A 489 4.98 14.97 -14.28
N SER A 490 4.93 16.30 -14.25
CA SER A 490 3.99 17.15 -13.50
C SER A 490 2.51 16.80 -13.73
N LYS A 491 2.25 15.93 -14.69
CA LYS A 491 0.92 15.53 -15.17
C LYS A 491 0.20 14.55 -14.24
N PHE A 492 0.87 13.95 -13.24
CA PHE A 492 0.29 12.80 -12.53
C PHE A 492 -0.08 13.05 -11.06
N ARG A 493 0.23 14.22 -10.47
CA ARG A 493 -0.10 14.54 -9.06
C ARG A 493 0.21 13.37 -8.10
N LEU A 494 1.39 12.77 -8.23
CA LEU A 494 1.81 11.64 -7.38
C LEU A 494 2.19 12.06 -5.95
N THR A 495 1.97 13.32 -5.61
CA THR A 495 2.11 13.91 -4.27
C THR A 495 0.75 14.19 -3.60
N GLY A 496 -0.31 13.62 -4.14
CA GLY A 496 -1.67 13.75 -3.64
C GLY A 496 -2.35 15.08 -3.98
N TYR A 497 -3.40 15.39 -3.23
CA TYR A 497 -4.22 16.61 -3.42
C TYR A 497 -3.54 17.88 -2.92
N GLY A 498 -2.47 17.72 -2.16
CA GLY A 498 -1.69 18.82 -1.59
C GLY A 498 -1.62 18.76 -0.08
N ARG A 499 -1.34 19.92 0.55
CA ARG A 499 -1.24 20.03 1.99
C ARG A 499 -2.65 20.07 2.62
N VAL A 500 -2.85 19.29 3.68
CA VAL A 500 -4.09 19.31 4.46
C VAL A 500 -4.39 20.74 4.96
N ASN A 501 -5.65 21.16 4.88
CA ASN A 501 -6.12 22.44 5.37
C ASN A 501 -7.29 22.22 6.33
N ALA A 502 -7.03 22.32 7.63
CA ALA A 502 -8.02 22.06 8.66
C ALA A 502 -9.18 23.07 8.63
N TYR A 503 -8.87 24.36 8.41
CA TYR A 503 -9.88 25.39 8.36
C TYR A 503 -10.88 25.17 7.21
N ARG A 504 -10.38 24.88 6.01
CA ARG A 504 -11.26 24.59 4.87
C ARG A 504 -12.08 23.33 5.09
N ALA A 505 -11.49 22.30 5.67
CA ALA A 505 -12.22 21.05 5.98
C ALA A 505 -13.35 21.28 6.99
N ILE A 506 -13.17 22.16 7.97
CA ILE A 506 -14.18 22.43 9.01
C ILE A 506 -15.20 23.50 8.58
N SER A 507 -14.81 24.46 7.74
CA SER A 507 -15.65 25.62 7.36
C SER A 507 -16.50 25.37 6.11
N ILE A 508 -16.06 24.53 5.19
CA ILE A 508 -16.80 24.20 3.97
C ILE A 508 -17.79 23.08 4.28
N ASP A 509 -19.05 23.29 3.89
CA ASP A 509 -20.07 22.25 4.01
C ASP A 509 -19.69 21.04 3.11
N PRO A 510 -19.51 19.83 3.68
CA PRO A 510 -19.15 18.63 2.90
C PRO A 510 -20.16 18.30 1.79
N PHE A 511 -21.41 18.66 1.96
CA PHE A 511 -22.47 18.43 0.96
C PHE A 511 -22.62 19.56 -0.06
N SER A 512 -21.71 20.53 -0.07
CA SER A 512 -21.71 21.60 -1.08
C SER A 512 -21.08 21.17 -2.41
N HIS A 513 -20.34 20.06 -2.43
CA HIS A 513 -19.63 19.56 -3.63
C HIS A 513 -19.76 18.04 -3.78
N PRO A 514 -19.65 17.49 -5.01
CA PRO A 514 -19.60 16.05 -5.22
C PRO A 514 -18.25 15.45 -4.77
N ALA A 515 -18.23 14.13 -4.59
CA ALA A 515 -17.02 13.33 -4.47
C ALA A 515 -17.22 12.03 -5.23
N ILE A 516 -16.61 11.94 -6.40
CA ILE A 516 -16.84 10.84 -7.34
C ILE A 516 -15.58 9.97 -7.39
N SER A 517 -15.71 8.72 -6.96
CA SER A 517 -14.65 7.72 -7.01
C SER A 517 -14.86 6.72 -8.15
N VAL A 518 -13.77 6.09 -8.58
CA VAL A 518 -13.82 4.89 -9.43
C VAL A 518 -14.00 3.69 -8.50
N ASP A 519 -15.21 3.12 -8.52
CA ASP A 519 -15.54 1.95 -7.69
C ASP A 519 -14.89 0.68 -8.26
N SER A 520 -15.01 0.48 -9.59
CA SER A 520 -14.39 -0.64 -10.27
C SER A 520 -14.09 -0.35 -11.74
N VAL A 521 -13.06 -1.05 -12.26
CA VAL A 521 -12.65 -1.03 -13.66
C VAL A 521 -12.57 -2.48 -14.14
N TRP A 522 -13.13 -2.77 -15.33
CA TRP A 522 -12.99 -4.07 -15.97
C TRP A 522 -12.85 -3.92 -17.48
N ILE A 523 -12.35 -4.95 -18.11
CA ILE A 523 -12.08 -4.99 -19.53
C ILE A 523 -13.28 -5.63 -20.25
N VAL A 524 -13.61 -5.07 -21.41
CA VAL A 524 -14.56 -5.68 -22.36
C VAL A 524 -13.98 -5.68 -23.75
N ASP A 525 -14.45 -6.64 -24.60
CA ASP A 525 -14.19 -6.60 -26.04
C ASP A 525 -15.02 -5.51 -26.75
N ASP A 526 -14.87 -5.37 -28.06
CA ASP A 526 -15.63 -4.39 -28.86
C ASP A 526 -17.14 -4.66 -28.83
N ASN A 527 -17.57 -5.88 -28.50
CA ASN A 527 -18.97 -6.27 -28.35
C ASN A 527 -19.52 -6.07 -26.95
N GLY A 528 -18.69 -5.55 -26.01
CA GLY A 528 -19.06 -5.33 -24.63
C GLY A 528 -19.04 -6.57 -23.73
N ARG A 529 -18.46 -7.68 -24.17
CA ARG A 529 -18.34 -8.91 -23.39
C ARG A 529 -17.13 -8.80 -22.44
N PRO A 530 -17.28 -9.13 -21.17
CA PRO A 530 -16.15 -9.14 -20.25
C PRO A 530 -15.01 -10.02 -20.75
N GLN A 531 -13.80 -9.54 -20.58
CA GLN A 531 -12.56 -10.22 -20.94
C GLN A 531 -11.61 -10.19 -19.76
N ASP A 532 -10.96 -11.34 -19.50
CA ASP A 532 -9.92 -11.39 -18.46
C ASP A 532 -8.59 -10.80 -18.98
N ARG A 533 -8.43 -10.78 -20.30
CA ARG A 533 -7.23 -10.26 -20.97
C ARG A 533 -7.50 -9.89 -22.42
N ILE A 534 -6.65 -9.02 -22.97
CA ILE A 534 -6.61 -8.72 -24.39
C ILE A 534 -5.20 -9.13 -24.90
N PRO A 535 -5.10 -9.86 -26.01
CA PRO A 535 -3.80 -10.25 -26.57
C PRO A 535 -3.03 -9.04 -27.12
N VAL A 536 -1.73 -9.19 -27.33
CA VAL A 536 -0.90 -8.17 -27.99
C VAL A 536 -1.42 -7.88 -29.40
N GLY A 537 -1.52 -6.60 -29.74
CA GLY A 537 -2.17 -6.12 -30.98
C GLY A 537 -3.69 -6.12 -30.92
N GLY A 538 -4.29 -6.64 -29.86
CA GLY A 538 -5.73 -6.65 -29.64
C GLY A 538 -6.26 -5.33 -29.08
N ARG A 539 -7.56 -5.13 -29.27
CA ARG A 539 -8.30 -3.93 -28.82
C ARG A 539 -9.36 -4.32 -27.80
N GLY A 540 -9.59 -3.41 -26.88
CA GLY A 540 -10.64 -3.55 -25.88
C GLY A 540 -11.09 -2.19 -25.38
N LYS A 541 -11.99 -2.22 -24.40
CA LYS A 541 -12.48 -1.01 -23.72
C LYS A 541 -12.40 -1.21 -22.20
N LEU A 542 -11.96 -0.17 -21.50
CA LEU A 542 -12.07 -0.07 -20.04
C LEU A 542 -13.48 0.40 -19.70
N ARG A 543 -14.26 -0.45 -19.04
CA ARG A 543 -15.55 -0.08 -18.47
C ARG A 543 -15.36 0.36 -17.04
N LEU A 544 -16.10 1.37 -16.64
CA LEU A 544 -15.99 2.01 -15.34
C LEU A 544 -17.32 1.94 -14.59
N ARG A 545 -17.23 1.69 -13.30
CA ARG A 545 -18.30 1.97 -12.34
C ARG A 545 -17.84 3.14 -11.49
N LEU A 546 -18.62 4.21 -11.48
CA LEU A 546 -18.38 5.39 -10.66
C LEU A 546 -19.35 5.39 -9.48
N ARG A 547 -18.88 5.88 -8.35
CA ARG A 547 -19.69 6.10 -7.15
C ARG A 547 -19.54 7.54 -6.71
N ASN A 548 -20.64 8.27 -6.53
CA ASN A 548 -20.64 9.60 -5.93
C ASN A 548 -21.13 9.50 -4.49
N ILE A 549 -20.31 9.91 -3.54
CA ILE A 549 -20.56 9.73 -2.11
C ILE A 549 -20.94 11.02 -1.36
N LEU A 550 -20.86 12.19 -2.01
CA LEU A 550 -21.29 13.48 -1.46
C LEU A 550 -22.43 14.07 -2.30
N ASN A 551 -22.41 15.35 -2.61
CA ASN A 551 -23.51 16.00 -3.34
C ASN A 551 -23.66 15.48 -4.76
N GLY A 552 -24.86 15.59 -5.35
CA GLY A 552 -25.12 15.20 -6.75
C GLY A 552 -24.27 16.00 -7.74
N ALA A 553 -23.85 15.35 -8.81
CA ALA A 553 -23.02 15.91 -9.88
C ALA A 553 -23.75 15.86 -11.22
N THR A 554 -23.62 16.92 -12.02
CA THR A 554 -24.17 17.01 -13.38
C THR A 554 -23.08 17.06 -14.42
N ASN A 555 -23.36 16.51 -15.60
CA ASN A 555 -22.43 16.45 -16.73
C ASN A 555 -21.06 15.85 -16.39
N VAL A 556 -21.08 14.77 -15.62
CA VAL A 556 -19.85 14.06 -15.24
C VAL A 556 -19.21 13.47 -16.48
N THR A 557 -17.89 13.71 -16.60
CA THR A 557 -17.09 13.13 -17.68
C THR A 557 -15.80 12.53 -17.12
N VAL A 558 -15.26 11.54 -17.82
CA VAL A 558 -14.05 10.83 -17.40
C VAL A 558 -13.05 10.77 -18.54
N ARG A 559 -11.77 10.97 -18.22
CA ARG A 559 -10.64 10.81 -19.14
C ARG A 559 -9.59 9.91 -18.51
N ALA A 560 -9.11 8.90 -19.23
CA ALA A 560 -7.98 8.09 -18.81
C ALA A 560 -6.65 8.71 -19.23
N ARG A 561 -5.64 8.58 -18.38
CA ARG A 561 -4.24 8.93 -18.66
C ARG A 561 -3.32 7.82 -18.19
N LEU A 562 -2.36 7.45 -19.01
CA LEU A 562 -1.34 6.47 -18.66
C LEU A 562 -0.15 7.13 -17.97
N TYR A 563 0.48 6.39 -17.09
CA TYR A 563 1.82 6.70 -16.65
C TYR A 563 2.82 6.54 -17.79
N THR A 564 3.90 7.33 -17.81
CA THR A 564 4.81 7.43 -18.99
C THR A 564 5.35 6.07 -19.42
N ASP A 565 5.76 5.23 -18.47
CA ASP A 565 6.34 3.91 -18.76
C ASP A 565 5.29 2.93 -19.29
N ASP A 566 4.06 3.02 -18.80
CA ASP A 566 2.96 2.14 -19.23
C ASP A 566 2.48 2.46 -20.64
N SER A 567 2.77 3.65 -21.17
CA SER A 567 2.42 4.04 -22.55
C SER A 567 3.20 3.29 -23.64
N THR A 568 4.28 2.61 -23.28
CA THR A 568 5.02 1.72 -24.20
C THR A 568 4.31 0.39 -24.39
N VAL A 569 3.52 -0.03 -23.41
CA VAL A 569 2.85 -1.32 -23.33
C VAL A 569 1.44 -1.28 -23.89
N ILE A 570 0.73 -0.19 -23.63
CA ILE A 570 -0.67 0.00 -23.99
C ILE A 570 -0.88 1.40 -24.58
N ASP A 571 -1.79 1.52 -25.52
CA ASP A 571 -2.31 2.80 -25.98
C ASP A 571 -3.74 2.95 -25.49
N VAL A 572 -3.99 3.96 -24.66
CA VAL A 572 -5.32 4.25 -24.13
C VAL A 572 -5.82 5.54 -24.75
N SER A 573 -7.05 5.52 -25.27
CA SER A 573 -7.68 6.73 -25.79
C SER A 573 -7.73 7.83 -24.75
N SER A 574 -7.20 9.00 -25.07
CA SER A 574 -7.30 10.21 -24.26
C SER A 574 -8.63 10.95 -24.43
N ALA A 575 -9.56 10.38 -25.20
CA ALA A 575 -10.88 10.97 -25.39
C ALA A 575 -11.65 10.99 -24.05
N GLN A 576 -12.40 12.04 -23.86
CA GLN A 576 -13.29 12.19 -22.71
C GLN A 576 -14.60 11.44 -22.99
N ILE A 577 -15.02 10.59 -22.06
CA ILE A 577 -16.29 9.89 -22.14
C ILE A 577 -17.30 10.51 -21.17
N ALA A 578 -18.57 10.54 -21.55
CA ALA A 578 -19.64 11.10 -20.73
C ALA A 578 -20.18 10.04 -19.78
N ALA A 579 -20.18 10.32 -18.49
CA ALA A 579 -20.88 9.54 -17.48
C ALA A 579 -22.29 10.10 -17.20
N GLY A 580 -22.54 11.37 -17.59
CA GLY A 580 -23.80 12.06 -17.35
C GLY A 580 -23.99 12.46 -15.89
N ASN A 581 -25.24 12.57 -15.40
CA ASN A 581 -25.50 12.96 -14.03
C ASN A 581 -25.36 11.76 -13.08
N ILE A 582 -24.79 11.99 -11.90
CA ILE A 582 -24.65 10.98 -10.83
C ILE A 582 -25.15 11.61 -9.54
N GLY A 583 -26.25 11.08 -9.00
CA GLY A 583 -26.84 11.55 -7.75
C GLY A 583 -25.96 11.28 -6.53
N ARG A 584 -26.35 11.84 -5.39
CA ARG A 584 -25.72 11.52 -4.10
C ARG A 584 -25.92 10.03 -3.77
N ASP A 585 -24.89 9.39 -3.27
CA ASP A 585 -24.85 7.95 -2.93
C ASP A 585 -25.17 7.01 -4.11
N GLU A 586 -25.19 7.56 -5.34
CA GLU A 586 -25.45 6.78 -6.54
C GLU A 586 -24.17 6.10 -7.04
N THR A 587 -24.34 4.83 -7.42
CA THR A 587 -23.33 4.06 -8.16
C THR A 587 -23.80 3.89 -9.60
N LYS A 588 -22.96 4.24 -10.57
CA LYS A 588 -23.31 4.24 -11.98
C LYS A 588 -22.26 3.58 -12.85
N VAL A 589 -22.70 2.65 -13.69
CA VAL A 589 -21.86 2.10 -14.77
C VAL A 589 -21.88 3.08 -15.95
N VAL A 590 -20.68 3.53 -16.36
CA VAL A 590 -20.54 4.42 -17.52
C VAL A 590 -20.90 3.64 -18.78
N ALA A 591 -21.81 4.21 -19.60
CA ALA A 591 -22.36 3.51 -20.76
C ALA A 591 -21.30 3.14 -21.79
N ASP A 592 -20.40 4.09 -22.09
CA ASP A 592 -19.26 3.89 -22.99
C ASP A 592 -18.02 3.45 -22.24
N GLY A 593 -17.21 2.61 -22.89
CA GLY A 593 -15.88 2.25 -22.38
C GLY A 593 -14.80 3.10 -23.03
N ILE A 594 -13.67 3.27 -22.34
CA ILE A 594 -12.49 3.95 -22.88
C ILE A 594 -11.71 2.96 -23.74
N PRO A 595 -11.56 3.19 -25.07
CA PRO A 595 -10.84 2.28 -25.94
C PRO A 595 -9.35 2.23 -25.61
N PHE A 596 -8.76 1.04 -25.76
CA PHE A 596 -7.33 0.83 -25.66
C PHE A 596 -6.84 -0.24 -26.67
N GLU A 597 -5.52 -0.27 -26.90
CA GLU A 597 -4.84 -1.28 -27.72
C GLU A 597 -3.58 -1.75 -26.98
N VAL A 598 -3.36 -3.06 -26.90
CA VAL A 598 -2.18 -3.66 -26.25
C VAL A 598 -1.04 -3.71 -27.26
N LYS A 599 0.08 -3.01 -26.98
CA LYS A 599 1.26 -2.94 -27.84
C LYS A 599 2.31 -3.99 -27.54
N LEU A 600 2.57 -4.19 -26.26
CA LEU A 600 3.58 -5.12 -25.76
C LEU A 600 3.04 -5.94 -24.61
N PRO A 601 3.54 -7.18 -24.41
CA PRO A 601 3.20 -7.95 -23.22
C PRO A 601 3.72 -7.25 -21.97
N ASN A 602 2.91 -7.25 -20.93
CA ASN A 602 3.30 -6.76 -19.63
C ASN A 602 2.58 -7.57 -18.55
N SER A 603 3.34 -8.23 -17.73
CA SER A 603 2.84 -8.99 -16.58
C SER A 603 2.32 -8.10 -15.45
N ASN A 604 2.72 -6.82 -15.45
CA ASN A 604 2.33 -5.89 -14.40
C ASN A 604 0.97 -5.25 -14.66
N ARG A 605 0.30 -4.87 -13.59
CA ARG A 605 -0.90 -4.04 -13.67
C ARG A 605 -0.54 -2.67 -14.23
N ILE A 606 -1.29 -2.22 -15.24
CA ILE A 606 -1.12 -0.91 -15.85
C ILE A 606 -1.69 0.16 -14.93
N ARG A 607 -0.92 1.22 -14.72
CA ARG A 607 -1.31 2.37 -13.90
C ARG A 607 -2.09 3.35 -14.76
N ILE A 608 -3.36 3.53 -14.42
CA ILE A 608 -4.26 4.44 -15.13
C ILE A 608 -4.78 5.47 -14.15
N ARG A 609 -4.62 6.73 -14.49
CA ARG A 609 -5.27 7.84 -13.82
C ARG A 609 -6.55 8.20 -14.55
N PHE A 610 -7.65 8.25 -13.86
CA PHE A 610 -8.93 8.74 -14.35
C PHE A 610 -9.16 10.15 -13.84
N ASP A 611 -9.11 11.14 -14.72
CA ASP A 611 -9.53 12.51 -14.42
C ASP A 611 -11.05 12.58 -14.56
N ILE A 612 -11.72 13.07 -13.53
CA ILE A 612 -13.18 13.13 -13.42
C ILE A 612 -13.57 14.60 -13.26
N THR A 613 -14.37 15.12 -14.19
CA THR A 613 -14.86 16.49 -14.13
C THR A 613 -16.38 16.55 -14.16
N ALA A 614 -16.97 17.60 -13.56
CA ALA A 614 -18.41 17.86 -13.59
C ALA A 614 -18.68 19.36 -13.60
N ASP A 615 -19.96 19.73 -13.75
CA ASP A 615 -20.37 21.13 -13.62
C ASP A 615 -20.00 21.73 -12.26
N GLY A 616 -19.94 23.04 -12.18
CA GLY A 616 -19.56 23.72 -10.94
C GLY A 616 -18.06 23.80 -10.70
N GLY A 617 -17.23 23.37 -11.68
CA GLY A 617 -15.78 23.40 -11.58
C GLY A 617 -15.19 22.21 -10.81
N TYR A 618 -15.96 21.13 -10.63
CA TYR A 618 -15.45 19.91 -10.04
C TYR A 618 -14.35 19.28 -10.92
N ASP A 619 -13.21 19.04 -10.34
CA ASP A 619 -12.03 18.41 -10.98
C ASP A 619 -11.37 17.49 -9.94
N ASP A 620 -11.49 16.20 -10.15
CA ASP A 620 -10.95 15.15 -9.29
C ASP A 620 -10.19 14.11 -10.10
N TYR A 621 -9.44 13.24 -9.43
CA TYR A 621 -8.73 12.17 -10.10
C TYR A 621 -8.61 10.94 -9.19
N HIS A 622 -8.59 9.75 -9.84
CA HIS A 622 -8.37 8.47 -9.18
C HIS A 622 -7.33 7.66 -9.94
N TYR A 623 -6.52 6.93 -9.20
CA TYR A 623 -5.60 5.95 -9.76
C TYR A 623 -6.18 4.56 -9.62
N GLU A 624 -6.05 3.78 -10.69
CA GLU A 624 -6.37 2.36 -10.69
C GLU A 624 -5.23 1.57 -11.34
N ARG A 625 -4.99 0.38 -10.80
CA ARG A 625 -4.07 -0.59 -11.36
C ARG A 625 -4.86 -1.68 -12.03
N VAL A 626 -4.92 -1.63 -13.36
CA VAL A 626 -5.72 -2.54 -14.17
C VAL A 626 -4.83 -3.61 -14.77
N LEU A 627 -5.18 -4.85 -14.58
CA LEU A 627 -4.55 -5.96 -15.25
C LEU A 627 -5.16 -6.10 -16.65
N ILE A 628 -4.47 -5.58 -17.65
CA ILE A 628 -4.92 -5.58 -19.05
C ILE A 628 -4.57 -6.89 -19.74
N TYR A 629 -3.45 -7.47 -19.36
CA TYR A 629 -2.93 -8.69 -19.91
C TYR A 629 -2.62 -9.66 -18.75
N LEU A 630 -3.22 -10.84 -18.81
CA LEU A 630 -2.83 -11.91 -17.90
C LEU A 630 -1.64 -12.66 -18.49
N PRO A 631 -0.47 -12.63 -17.86
CA PRO A 631 0.73 -13.31 -18.35
C PRO A 631 0.67 -14.84 -18.14
N PHE A 632 -0.50 -15.37 -17.84
CA PHE A 632 -0.68 -16.80 -17.62
C PHE A 632 -2.07 -17.27 -18.10
N THR A 633 -2.17 -18.56 -18.27
CA THR A 633 -3.45 -19.26 -18.40
C THR A 633 -3.57 -20.33 -17.35
N THR A 634 -4.79 -20.64 -16.98
CA THR A 634 -5.09 -21.67 -15.99
C THR A 634 -5.91 -22.78 -16.62
N THR A 635 -5.38 -23.99 -16.53
CA THR A 635 -6.11 -25.21 -16.87
C THR A 635 -6.71 -25.81 -15.60
N ARG A 636 -7.96 -26.25 -15.68
CA ARG A 636 -8.70 -26.79 -14.53
C ARG A 636 -9.24 -28.19 -14.86
N THR A 637 -9.08 -29.08 -13.91
CA THR A 637 -9.87 -30.30 -13.79
C THR A 637 -10.83 -30.14 -12.61
N PRO A 638 -11.75 -31.07 -12.36
CA PRO A 638 -12.57 -31.02 -11.15
C PRO A 638 -11.78 -30.95 -9.82
N LYS A 639 -10.49 -31.33 -9.82
CA LYS A 639 -9.64 -31.37 -8.62
C LYS A 639 -8.38 -30.53 -8.70
N ILE A 640 -7.82 -30.32 -9.88
CA ILE A 640 -6.56 -29.60 -10.07
C ILE A 640 -6.81 -28.26 -10.76
N THR A 641 -6.20 -27.22 -10.25
CA THR A 641 -6.01 -25.93 -10.92
C THR A 641 -4.53 -25.75 -11.17
N PHE A 642 -4.10 -25.43 -12.40
CA PHE A 642 -2.69 -25.27 -12.74
C PHE A 642 -2.48 -24.17 -13.76
N SER A 643 -1.62 -23.19 -13.44
CA SER A 643 -1.26 -22.08 -14.32
C SER A 643 0.03 -22.34 -15.07
N LEU A 644 0.06 -21.93 -16.34
CA LEU A 644 1.26 -21.81 -17.16
C LEU A 644 1.41 -20.35 -17.58
N THR A 645 2.57 -19.75 -17.33
CA THR A 645 2.80 -18.35 -17.66
C THR A 645 3.31 -18.19 -19.09
N ASP A 646 3.24 -16.96 -19.61
CA ASP A 646 3.73 -16.65 -20.96
C ASP A 646 5.27 -16.72 -21.11
N LYS A 647 6.01 -16.78 -20.01
CA LYS A 647 7.43 -17.09 -19.97
C LYS A 647 7.72 -18.58 -19.78
N GLY A 648 6.67 -19.41 -19.77
CA GLY A 648 6.81 -20.86 -19.59
C GLY A 648 7.09 -21.30 -18.17
N ARG A 649 6.83 -20.44 -17.15
CA ARG A 649 6.87 -20.80 -15.74
C ARG A 649 5.62 -21.55 -15.35
N PHE A 650 5.74 -22.38 -14.33
CA PHE A 650 4.62 -23.13 -13.77
C PHE A 650 4.12 -22.49 -12.49
N GLY A 651 2.83 -22.30 -12.40
CA GLY A 651 2.14 -21.77 -11.23
C GLY A 651 2.12 -20.26 -11.16
N TYR A 652 3.28 -19.60 -11.04
CA TYR A 652 3.37 -18.17 -10.80
C TYR A 652 4.40 -17.48 -11.69
N GLU A 653 4.14 -16.19 -12.01
CA GLU A 653 5.04 -15.36 -12.80
C GLU A 653 5.99 -14.55 -11.92
N ASP A 654 5.58 -14.20 -10.72
CA ASP A 654 6.17 -13.17 -9.86
C ASP A 654 6.81 -13.75 -8.58
N TYR A 655 7.63 -14.77 -8.71
CA TYR A 655 8.42 -15.28 -7.58
C TYR A 655 9.23 -14.14 -6.91
N PRO A 656 9.30 -14.04 -5.58
CA PRO A 656 8.71 -14.92 -4.55
C PRO A 656 7.31 -14.48 -4.09
N ASN A 657 6.67 -13.50 -4.73
CA ASN A 657 5.39 -12.94 -4.26
C ASN A 657 4.20 -13.88 -4.52
N ASN A 658 4.27 -14.70 -5.58
CA ASN A 658 3.26 -15.70 -5.95
C ASN A 658 1.83 -15.14 -6.06
N THR A 659 1.72 -13.91 -6.61
CA THR A 659 0.44 -13.20 -6.78
C THR A 659 -0.07 -13.19 -8.22
N VAL A 660 0.79 -13.52 -9.20
CA VAL A 660 0.47 -13.53 -10.62
C VAL A 660 0.45 -14.98 -11.12
N GLY A 661 -0.70 -15.59 -11.09
CA GLY A 661 -0.97 -17.00 -11.39
C GLY A 661 -1.87 -17.63 -10.34
N ASP A 662 -2.49 -18.77 -10.69
CA ASP A 662 -3.29 -19.54 -9.73
C ASP A 662 -2.47 -20.66 -9.03
N GLY A 663 -1.17 -20.75 -9.32
CA GLY A 663 -0.31 -21.79 -8.77
C GLY A 663 -0.61 -23.19 -9.34
N PHE A 664 -0.24 -24.19 -8.56
CA PHE A 664 -0.77 -25.54 -8.67
C PHE A 664 -1.58 -25.84 -7.42
N GLN A 665 -2.86 -26.14 -7.58
CA GLN A 665 -3.79 -26.38 -6.46
C GLN A 665 -4.45 -27.72 -6.62
N TYR A 666 -4.72 -28.40 -5.50
CA TYR A 666 -5.55 -29.59 -5.44
C TYR A 666 -6.69 -29.43 -4.43
N GLY A 667 -7.92 -29.52 -4.92
CA GLY A 667 -9.09 -29.25 -4.07
C GLY A 667 -9.16 -27.84 -3.51
N GLY A 668 -8.49 -26.86 -4.15
CA GLY A 668 -8.37 -25.47 -3.71
C GLY A 668 -7.18 -25.19 -2.79
N ALA A 669 -6.45 -26.19 -2.31
CA ALA A 669 -5.22 -26.01 -1.53
C ALA A 669 -4.01 -25.78 -2.45
N PRO A 670 -3.18 -24.75 -2.26
CA PRO A 670 -1.96 -24.51 -3.04
C PRO A 670 -0.88 -25.53 -2.66
N PHE A 671 -0.18 -26.07 -3.69
CA PHE A 671 0.85 -27.10 -3.52
C PHE A 671 2.17 -26.75 -4.18
N LEU A 672 2.31 -25.60 -4.79
CA LEU A 672 3.50 -25.21 -5.54
C LEU A 672 3.95 -23.83 -5.11
N TYR A 673 5.23 -23.69 -4.75
CA TYR A 673 5.86 -22.42 -4.48
C TYR A 673 6.52 -21.83 -5.73
N GLU A 674 7.29 -22.65 -6.47
CA GLU A 674 7.91 -22.24 -7.73
C GLU A 674 8.04 -23.42 -8.68
N GLY A 675 7.89 -23.15 -10.00
CA GLY A 675 8.11 -24.17 -11.03
C GLY A 675 8.55 -23.58 -12.36
N GLY A 676 9.38 -24.33 -13.09
CA GLY A 676 9.84 -23.93 -14.41
C GLY A 676 10.78 -24.94 -15.06
N LEU A 677 11.43 -24.51 -16.14
CA LEU A 677 12.30 -25.34 -16.97
C LEU A 677 13.78 -25.09 -16.69
N ILE A 678 14.56 -26.15 -16.80
CA ILE A 678 16.01 -26.15 -16.94
C ILE A 678 16.37 -26.93 -18.21
N ILE A 679 16.95 -26.27 -19.22
CA ILE A 679 17.33 -26.88 -20.48
C ILE A 679 18.81 -26.56 -20.74
N ALA A 680 19.61 -27.56 -21.08
CA ALA A 680 21.04 -27.34 -21.36
C ALA A 680 21.57 -28.26 -22.43
N SER A 681 22.47 -27.74 -23.27
CA SER A 681 23.34 -28.56 -24.13
C SER A 681 24.65 -28.91 -23.43
N ASP A 682 25.19 -27.98 -22.67
CA ASP A 682 26.40 -28.12 -21.87
C ASP A 682 26.39 -27.16 -20.68
N ARG A 683 27.49 -27.05 -19.92
CA ARG A 683 27.56 -26.19 -18.74
C ARG A 683 27.42 -24.68 -19.03
N ASN A 684 27.90 -24.24 -20.20
CA ASN A 684 27.90 -22.83 -20.58
C ASN A 684 26.61 -22.39 -21.28
N HIS A 685 25.90 -23.37 -21.86
CA HIS A 685 24.64 -23.19 -22.56
C HIS A 685 23.51 -23.83 -21.73
N LEU A 686 23.25 -23.23 -20.61
CA LEU A 686 22.17 -23.60 -19.69
C LEU A 686 21.12 -22.49 -19.63
N LEU A 687 19.89 -22.85 -19.92
CA LEU A 687 18.72 -21.98 -19.98
C LEU A 687 17.77 -22.31 -18.85
N SER A 688 17.14 -21.31 -18.25
CA SER A 688 16.07 -21.52 -17.29
C SER A 688 15.12 -20.32 -17.19
N ASN A 689 13.98 -20.54 -16.54
CA ASN A 689 13.00 -19.50 -16.22
C ASN A 689 12.55 -19.53 -14.74
N ILE A 690 13.44 -19.96 -13.87
CA ILE A 690 13.25 -20.04 -12.42
C ILE A 690 14.24 -19.13 -11.70
N ARG A 691 14.20 -19.10 -10.34
CA ARG A 691 15.14 -18.32 -9.52
C ARG A 691 16.61 -18.53 -9.92
N ASP A 692 17.43 -17.48 -9.83
CA ASP A 692 18.84 -17.56 -10.18
C ASP A 692 19.79 -17.12 -9.07
N GLY A 693 19.54 -16.06 -8.37
CA GLY A 693 20.37 -15.53 -7.30
C GLY A 693 19.60 -14.82 -6.20
N PHE A 694 20.30 -14.47 -5.12
CA PHE A 694 19.74 -13.78 -3.98
C PHE A 694 19.80 -12.25 -4.18
N PRO A 695 18.83 -11.49 -3.69
CA PRO A 695 17.44 -11.86 -3.38
C PRO A 695 16.53 -11.57 -4.59
N ASN A 696 15.67 -12.50 -4.92
CA ASN A 696 14.54 -12.31 -5.84
C ASN A 696 14.86 -12.16 -7.34
N MET A 697 16.04 -12.52 -7.79
CA MET A 697 16.33 -12.53 -9.22
C MET A 697 15.78 -13.80 -9.86
N GLN A 698 14.91 -13.63 -10.85
CA GLN A 698 14.44 -14.69 -11.73
C GLN A 698 15.26 -14.68 -13.02
N GLN A 699 15.56 -15.85 -13.54
CA GLN A 699 16.17 -16.01 -14.86
C GLN A 699 15.07 -16.07 -15.92
N ASP A 700 15.18 -15.29 -17.00
CA ASP A 700 14.21 -15.20 -18.09
C ASP A 700 14.91 -15.45 -19.42
N ASP A 701 15.32 -16.71 -19.66
CA ASP A 701 16.04 -17.07 -20.88
C ASP A 701 15.11 -17.31 -22.07
N PHE A 702 13.82 -17.45 -21.83
CA PHE A 702 12.83 -17.72 -22.86
C PHE A 702 11.99 -16.49 -23.19
N ARG A 703 11.79 -16.28 -24.48
CA ARG A 703 10.96 -15.21 -25.02
C ARG A 703 9.75 -15.79 -25.75
N THR A 704 8.59 -15.28 -25.46
CA THR A 704 7.36 -15.64 -26.16
C THR A 704 7.42 -15.21 -27.61
N VAL A 705 7.17 -16.13 -28.51
CA VAL A 705 7.12 -15.93 -29.98
C VAL A 705 5.67 -15.82 -30.43
N GLU A 706 4.81 -16.67 -29.91
CA GLU A 706 3.37 -16.65 -30.19
C GLU A 706 2.63 -16.69 -28.87
N TYR A 707 1.76 -15.69 -28.70
CA TYR A 707 0.87 -15.60 -27.55
C TYR A 707 -0.34 -16.49 -27.79
N PRO A 708 -0.82 -17.18 -26.77
CA PRO A 708 -1.93 -18.10 -26.92
C PRO A 708 -3.22 -17.38 -27.29
N SER A 709 -3.98 -17.97 -28.22
CA SER A 709 -5.36 -17.59 -28.46
C SER A 709 -6.27 -18.07 -27.32
N ALA A 710 -7.33 -17.32 -27.02
CA ALA A 710 -8.29 -17.69 -26.00
C ALA A 710 -8.99 -19.03 -26.35
N GLY A 711 -9.02 -20.00 -25.40
CA GLY A 711 -9.69 -21.30 -25.56
C GLY A 711 -9.09 -22.38 -24.65
N ASN A 712 -9.76 -23.53 -24.56
CA ASN A 712 -9.37 -24.64 -23.69
C ASN A 712 -8.07 -25.38 -24.10
N ASN A 713 -7.48 -25.07 -25.25
CA ASN A 713 -6.22 -25.64 -25.72
C ASN A 713 -5.15 -24.55 -25.72
N TYR A 714 -4.60 -24.29 -24.56
CA TYR A 714 -3.50 -23.33 -24.42
C TYR A 714 -2.21 -23.92 -24.96
N THR A 715 -1.69 -23.32 -26.02
CA THR A 715 -0.35 -23.61 -26.55
C THR A 715 0.49 -22.34 -26.48
N LEU A 716 1.65 -22.45 -25.89
CA LEU A 716 2.63 -21.36 -25.78
C LEU A 716 3.85 -21.71 -26.64
N THR A 717 4.26 -20.76 -27.49
CA THR A 717 5.50 -20.89 -28.26
C THR A 717 6.54 -19.92 -27.74
N LEU A 718 7.68 -20.46 -27.32
CA LEU A 718 8.83 -19.72 -26.82
C LEU A 718 10.04 -19.95 -27.71
N ASN A 719 11.03 -19.06 -27.63
CA ASN A 719 12.41 -19.29 -28.07
C ASN A 719 13.41 -18.87 -26.99
N ASP A 720 14.68 -19.20 -27.17
CA ASP A 720 15.75 -18.90 -26.24
C ASP A 720 16.52 -17.61 -26.57
N SER A 721 15.93 -16.70 -27.37
CA SER A 721 16.62 -15.46 -27.80
C SER A 721 16.92 -14.47 -26.66
N ALA A 722 16.30 -14.63 -25.49
CA ALA A 722 16.56 -13.81 -24.32
C ALA A 722 17.83 -14.22 -23.56
N ALA A 723 18.36 -15.43 -23.83
CA ALA A 723 19.53 -15.99 -23.13
C ALA A 723 20.87 -15.36 -23.51
N GLY A 724 20.93 -14.52 -24.55
CA GLY A 724 22.18 -13.88 -25.01
C GLY A 724 23.23 -14.90 -25.45
N GLU A 725 24.41 -14.83 -24.85
CA GLU A 725 25.54 -15.74 -25.19
C GLU A 725 25.29 -17.21 -24.80
N ARG A 726 24.30 -17.50 -23.95
CA ARG A 726 23.94 -18.87 -23.54
C ARG A 726 22.93 -19.53 -24.47
N GLN A 727 22.48 -18.84 -25.51
CA GLN A 727 21.53 -19.34 -26.48
C GLN A 727 21.94 -20.65 -27.11
N ILE A 728 21.04 -21.63 -27.17
CA ILE A 728 21.24 -22.96 -27.80
C ILE A 728 20.67 -22.95 -29.22
N GLY A 729 19.68 -22.14 -29.50
CA GLY A 729 18.92 -22.12 -30.75
C GLY A 729 17.70 -23.06 -30.69
N LEU A 730 16.86 -22.85 -29.69
CA LEU A 730 15.69 -23.68 -29.45
C LEU A 730 14.38 -22.88 -29.69
N GLN A 731 13.38 -23.61 -30.19
CA GLN A 731 11.96 -23.20 -30.12
C GLN A 731 11.22 -24.23 -29.29
N LEU A 732 10.43 -23.76 -28.35
CA LEU A 732 9.67 -24.57 -27.41
C LEU A 732 8.18 -24.37 -27.65
N HIS A 733 7.43 -25.48 -27.81
CA HIS A 733 5.99 -25.45 -27.81
C HIS A 733 5.50 -26.15 -26.53
N MET A 734 4.79 -25.42 -25.69
CA MET A 734 4.29 -25.93 -24.42
C MET A 734 2.77 -26.03 -24.45
N ARG A 735 2.23 -27.09 -23.86
CA ARG A 735 0.80 -27.30 -23.73
C ARG A 735 0.48 -28.00 -22.40
N LEU A 736 -0.57 -27.53 -21.69
CA LEU A 736 -1.16 -28.26 -20.58
C LEU A 736 -2.16 -29.27 -21.11
N VAL A 737 -2.05 -30.51 -20.65
CA VAL A 737 -2.90 -31.63 -21.08
C VAL A 737 -3.66 -32.15 -19.89
N THR A 738 -4.97 -32.20 -20.02
CA THR A 738 -5.88 -32.81 -19.03
C THR A 738 -6.80 -33.84 -19.71
N ILE A 739 -7.25 -34.79 -18.94
CA ILE A 739 -8.28 -35.76 -19.36
C ILE A 739 -9.41 -35.68 -18.33
N ASP A 740 -10.62 -35.41 -18.78
CA ASP A 740 -11.79 -35.21 -17.91
C ASP A 740 -12.06 -36.38 -16.97
N THR A 741 -11.74 -37.59 -17.43
CA THR A 741 -11.93 -38.83 -16.66
C THR A 741 -10.82 -39.11 -15.65
N ILE A 742 -9.73 -38.30 -15.66
CA ILE A 742 -8.61 -38.38 -14.70
C ILE A 742 -8.46 -37.02 -14.01
N PRO A 743 -9.37 -36.65 -13.12
CA PRO A 743 -9.45 -35.31 -12.58
C PRO A 743 -8.29 -34.96 -11.63
N ASN A 744 -7.53 -35.94 -11.20
CA ASN A 744 -6.44 -35.83 -10.25
C ASN A 744 -5.04 -35.95 -10.89
N ALA A 745 -4.94 -35.78 -12.22
CA ALA A 745 -3.68 -35.67 -12.91
C ALA A 745 -3.69 -34.61 -14.02
N ILE A 746 -2.51 -34.07 -14.31
CA ILE A 746 -2.25 -33.09 -15.37
C ILE A 746 -0.90 -33.36 -15.97
N ALA A 747 -0.74 -33.07 -17.28
CA ALA A 747 0.57 -33.15 -17.91
C ALA A 747 0.96 -31.83 -18.59
N VAL A 748 2.28 -31.63 -18.71
CA VAL A 748 2.91 -30.58 -19.51
C VAL A 748 3.58 -31.26 -20.70
N GLU A 749 3.05 -31.04 -21.89
CA GLU A 749 3.69 -31.41 -23.14
C GLU A 749 4.66 -30.30 -23.55
N LEU A 750 5.91 -30.64 -23.72
CA LEU A 750 6.98 -29.76 -24.21
C LEU A 750 7.56 -30.33 -25.49
N ARG A 751 7.33 -29.66 -26.61
CA ARG A 751 8.00 -29.97 -27.89
C ARG A 751 9.16 -28.99 -28.04
N THR A 752 10.34 -29.55 -28.20
CA THR A 752 11.59 -28.79 -28.31
C THR A 752 12.17 -28.98 -29.71
N ARG A 753 12.20 -27.91 -30.50
CA ARG A 753 12.72 -27.90 -31.87
C ARG A 753 14.09 -27.25 -31.90
N ASN A 754 15.06 -27.91 -32.57
CA ASN A 754 16.33 -27.28 -32.85
C ASN A 754 16.21 -26.32 -34.04
N THR A 755 16.33 -25.05 -33.81
CA THR A 755 16.32 -23.98 -34.84
C THR A 755 17.72 -23.53 -35.26
N SER A 756 18.78 -24.05 -34.60
CA SER A 756 20.15 -23.78 -34.96
C SER A 756 20.55 -24.50 -36.26
N PRO A 757 21.55 -24.02 -37.00
CA PRO A 757 22.03 -24.69 -38.22
C PRO A 757 22.82 -25.99 -37.95
N ALA A 758 23.16 -26.24 -36.70
CA ALA A 758 23.99 -27.39 -36.28
C ALA A 758 23.18 -28.41 -35.46
N THR A 759 23.67 -29.65 -35.39
CA THR A 759 23.18 -30.64 -34.45
C THR A 759 23.55 -30.20 -33.02
N ILE A 760 22.63 -30.26 -32.09
CA ILE A 760 22.88 -30.13 -30.66
C ILE A 760 23.32 -31.55 -30.20
N ASP A 761 24.54 -31.70 -29.74
CA ASP A 761 25.12 -33.04 -29.46
C ASP A 761 24.51 -33.70 -28.21
N SER A 762 24.11 -32.91 -27.24
CA SER A 762 23.51 -33.40 -26.01
C SER A 762 22.50 -32.38 -25.49
N LEU A 763 21.25 -32.76 -25.49
CA LEU A 763 20.16 -31.90 -24.99
C LEU A 763 19.53 -32.49 -23.72
N ARG A 764 19.65 -31.77 -22.62
CA ARG A 764 19.02 -32.09 -21.34
C ARG A 764 17.79 -31.21 -21.17
N ILE A 765 16.67 -31.84 -20.86
CA ILE A 765 15.39 -31.17 -20.67
C ILE A 765 14.85 -31.62 -19.32
N ALA A 766 14.69 -30.66 -18.38
CA ALA A 766 14.20 -30.96 -17.04
C ALA A 766 13.19 -29.91 -16.57
N MET A 767 12.32 -30.34 -15.68
CA MET A 767 11.38 -29.52 -14.95
C MET A 767 11.83 -29.43 -13.49
N PHE A 768 11.85 -28.23 -12.96
CA PHE A 768 12.05 -27.93 -11.54
C PHE A 768 10.71 -27.61 -10.90
N MET A 769 10.42 -28.17 -9.75
CA MET A 769 9.23 -27.88 -8.96
C MET A 769 9.58 -27.83 -7.47
N ASP A 770 9.22 -26.74 -6.84
CA ASP A 770 9.34 -26.48 -5.40
C ASP A 770 7.96 -26.71 -4.77
N TRP A 771 7.78 -27.89 -4.18
CA TRP A 771 6.49 -28.37 -3.72
C TRP A 771 6.21 -28.02 -2.26
N ASP A 772 5.08 -27.38 -1.99
CA ASP A 772 4.54 -27.06 -0.67
C ASP A 772 3.25 -27.79 -0.41
N LEU A 773 3.31 -29.09 -0.12
CA LEU A 773 2.14 -29.93 0.12
C LEU A 773 1.53 -29.72 1.53
N ASP A 774 2.22 -29.04 2.43
CA ASP A 774 1.84 -28.79 3.81
C ASP A 774 2.03 -27.32 4.14
N SER A 775 1.12 -26.74 4.94
CA SER A 775 1.28 -25.43 5.55
C SER A 775 2.49 -25.31 6.50
N ASN A 776 3.03 -26.47 6.92
CA ASN A 776 4.34 -26.60 7.55
C ASN A 776 5.24 -27.35 6.58
N ALA A 777 6.06 -26.65 5.82
CA ALA A 777 7.04 -27.17 4.86
C ALA A 777 7.95 -28.28 5.46
N ASP A 778 7.92 -28.47 6.74
CA ASP A 778 8.83 -29.20 7.60
C ASP A 778 8.68 -30.74 7.60
N ARG A 779 7.75 -31.32 6.83
CA ARG A 779 7.45 -32.77 6.94
C ARG A 779 7.18 -33.44 5.59
N GLN A 780 7.84 -32.98 4.55
CA GLN A 780 7.71 -33.53 3.22
C GLN A 780 8.91 -34.45 2.91
N GLU A 781 8.64 -35.46 2.07
CA GLU A 781 9.68 -36.37 1.60
C GLU A 781 9.55 -36.60 0.10
N ILE A 782 10.67 -36.63 -0.61
CA ILE A 782 10.75 -37.08 -2.01
C ILE A 782 11.51 -38.38 -2.10
N HIS A 783 10.94 -39.32 -2.84
CA HIS A 783 11.59 -40.60 -3.18
C HIS A 783 11.60 -40.82 -4.68
N TYR A 784 12.73 -41.19 -5.22
CA TYR A 784 12.84 -41.70 -6.58
C TYR A 784 12.26 -43.10 -6.66
N VAL A 785 11.39 -43.33 -7.65
CA VAL A 785 10.78 -44.62 -7.92
C VAL A 785 11.10 -45.02 -9.34
N ASP A 786 11.70 -46.21 -9.51
CA ASP A 786 11.91 -46.84 -10.80
C ASP A 786 10.72 -47.76 -11.11
N ALA A 787 10.13 -47.60 -12.29
CA ALA A 787 8.92 -48.30 -12.71
C ALA A 787 9.06 -48.84 -14.15
N PRO A 788 10.02 -49.72 -14.39
CA PRO A 788 10.33 -50.22 -15.73
C PRO A 788 9.09 -50.91 -16.34
N GLY A 789 8.87 -50.66 -17.63
CA GLY A 789 7.71 -51.21 -18.37
C GLY A 789 6.38 -50.51 -18.13
N LYS A 790 6.34 -49.42 -17.33
CA LYS A 790 5.19 -48.56 -17.19
C LYS A 790 5.24 -47.41 -18.18
N ALA A 791 4.11 -46.72 -18.40
CA ALA A 791 4.01 -45.55 -19.28
C ALA A 791 4.91 -44.40 -18.81
N VAL A 792 5.00 -44.21 -17.51
CA VAL A 792 5.97 -43.36 -16.85
C VAL A 792 7.02 -44.25 -16.20
N PRO A 793 8.20 -44.45 -16.83
CA PRO A 793 9.18 -45.47 -16.41
C PRO A 793 9.95 -45.11 -15.14
N PHE A 794 9.90 -43.86 -14.70
CA PHE A 794 10.42 -43.38 -13.42
C PHE A 794 9.70 -42.10 -12.99
N TYR A 795 9.66 -41.88 -11.70
CA TYR A 795 9.01 -40.69 -11.13
C TYR A 795 9.56 -40.37 -9.74
N GLY A 796 9.36 -39.14 -9.31
CA GLY A 796 9.49 -38.72 -7.93
C GLY A 796 8.15 -38.83 -7.22
N LEU A 797 8.14 -39.49 -6.07
CA LEU A 797 6.99 -39.54 -5.17
C LEU A 797 7.24 -38.60 -4.01
N THR A 798 6.45 -37.52 -3.95
CA THR A 798 6.45 -36.60 -2.82
C THR A 798 5.30 -36.97 -1.88
N THR A 799 5.61 -37.09 -0.60
CA THR A 799 4.65 -37.41 0.44
C THR A 799 4.64 -36.29 1.48
N SER A 800 3.47 -36.04 2.06
CA SER A 800 3.30 -35.03 3.10
C SER A 800 2.74 -35.63 4.38
N SER A 801 2.95 -34.95 5.50
CA SER A 801 2.37 -35.34 6.78
C SER A 801 0.85 -35.15 6.86
N THR A 802 0.29 -34.30 5.98
CA THR A 802 -1.16 -34.08 5.84
C THR A 802 -1.86 -35.17 5.05
N GLY A 803 -1.11 -36.18 4.56
CA GLY A 803 -1.65 -37.35 3.89
C GLY A 803 -1.92 -37.14 2.41
N TYR A 804 -1.30 -36.14 1.76
CA TYR A 804 -1.28 -36.02 0.33
C TYR A 804 -0.08 -36.71 -0.30
N TYR A 805 -0.29 -37.26 -1.48
CA TYR A 805 0.73 -37.94 -2.30
C TYR A 805 0.75 -37.29 -3.69
N LEU A 806 1.95 -36.93 -4.14
CA LEU A 806 2.17 -36.35 -5.46
C LEU A 806 3.19 -37.21 -6.20
N ALA A 807 2.80 -37.76 -7.35
CA ALA A 807 3.67 -38.47 -8.25
C ALA A 807 3.99 -37.58 -9.45
N HIS A 808 5.28 -37.29 -9.67
CA HIS A 808 5.76 -36.43 -10.75
C HIS A 808 6.76 -37.21 -11.61
N GLY A 809 6.42 -37.46 -12.87
CA GLY A 809 7.18 -38.29 -13.74
C GLY A 809 7.39 -37.73 -15.15
N VAL A 810 8.26 -38.41 -15.91
CA VAL A 810 8.56 -38.09 -17.31
C VAL A 810 8.27 -39.29 -18.18
N MET A 811 7.54 -39.05 -19.25
CA MET A 811 7.20 -40.07 -20.23
C MET A 811 8.17 -40.10 -21.43
N GLY A 812 8.33 -41.23 -22.04
CA GLY A 812 9.07 -41.44 -23.28
C GLY A 812 10.26 -42.42 -23.14
N PRO A 813 10.88 -42.81 -24.25
CA PRO A 813 12.05 -43.70 -24.20
C PRO A 813 13.18 -42.95 -23.47
N VAL A 814 13.51 -43.41 -22.29
CA VAL A 814 14.49 -42.78 -21.43
C VAL A 814 15.79 -43.55 -21.48
N GLN A 815 16.67 -43.19 -22.41
CA GLN A 815 18.03 -43.74 -22.41
C GLN A 815 18.83 -43.15 -21.23
N HIS A 816 18.54 -41.92 -20.81
CA HIS A 816 19.26 -41.23 -19.75
C HIS A 816 18.26 -40.39 -18.91
N GLN A 817 17.86 -40.96 -17.78
CA GLN A 817 17.00 -40.27 -16.81
C GLN A 817 17.74 -39.13 -16.12
N ILE A 818 17.05 -38.04 -15.85
CA ILE A 818 17.48 -36.95 -14.96
C ILE A 818 16.55 -36.92 -13.76
N PHE A 819 17.12 -37.05 -12.59
CA PHE A 819 16.40 -36.93 -11.33
C PHE A 819 17.29 -36.41 -10.22
N TYR A 820 16.80 -35.43 -9.47
CA TYR A 820 17.49 -34.90 -8.31
C TYR A 820 16.45 -34.44 -7.27
N ALA A 821 16.43 -35.09 -6.12
CA ALA A 821 15.68 -34.64 -4.96
C ALA A 821 16.53 -33.64 -4.16
N ILE A 822 15.98 -32.48 -3.82
CA ILE A 822 16.69 -31.37 -3.22
C ILE A 822 16.08 -31.05 -1.85
N ARG A 823 16.94 -30.90 -0.85
CA ARG A 823 16.62 -30.20 0.39
C ARG A 823 17.05 -28.74 0.21
N ASN A 824 16.08 -27.82 0.29
CA ASN A 824 16.32 -26.40 -0.03
C ASN A 824 17.26 -25.72 0.96
N ASP A 825 17.38 -26.25 2.18
CA ASP A 825 18.23 -25.76 3.28
C ASP A 825 19.62 -26.39 3.36
N SER A 826 19.95 -27.35 2.48
CA SER A 826 21.13 -28.21 2.64
C SER A 826 22.06 -28.23 1.41
N LEU A 827 23.34 -28.40 1.68
CA LEU A 827 24.33 -28.63 0.62
C LEU A 827 24.12 -30.04 -0.03
N PRO A 828 24.45 -30.21 -1.33
CA PRO A 828 25.21 -29.28 -2.17
C PRO A 828 24.36 -28.20 -2.87
N LEU A 829 23.04 -28.29 -2.83
CA LEU A 829 22.16 -27.40 -3.61
C LEU A 829 21.41 -26.35 -2.78
N LEU A 830 21.83 -26.03 -1.59
CA LEU A 830 21.26 -24.98 -0.73
C LEU A 830 20.48 -23.88 -1.52
N LEU A 831 19.15 -24.05 -1.71
CA LEU A 831 18.35 -23.19 -2.59
C LEU A 831 17.90 -21.87 -1.95
N TYR A 832 17.86 -21.77 -0.64
CA TYR A 832 17.42 -20.55 0.06
C TYR A 832 18.27 -19.32 -0.27
N ASN A 833 19.52 -19.51 -0.64
CA ASN A 833 20.41 -18.39 -0.95
C ASN A 833 20.47 -18.08 -2.45
N ASP A 834 20.42 -19.10 -3.30
CA ASP A 834 20.41 -18.97 -4.74
C ASP A 834 20.12 -20.33 -5.42
N PHE A 835 19.78 -20.30 -6.72
CA PHE A 835 19.84 -21.47 -7.57
C PHE A 835 20.68 -21.13 -8.80
N SER A 836 21.99 -20.93 -8.56
CA SER A 836 22.92 -20.47 -9.58
C SER A 836 23.05 -21.47 -10.76
N PRO A 837 23.58 -21.04 -11.92
CA PRO A 837 23.77 -21.89 -13.07
C PRO A 837 24.61 -23.16 -12.75
N GLU A 838 25.58 -23.09 -11.84
CA GLU A 838 26.35 -24.21 -11.38
C GLU A 838 25.51 -25.25 -10.63
N LYS A 839 24.63 -24.81 -9.77
CA LYS A 839 23.71 -25.68 -9.02
C LYS A 839 22.67 -26.30 -9.95
N LYS A 840 22.11 -25.51 -10.88
CA LYS A 840 21.21 -26.03 -11.94
C LYS A 840 21.90 -27.08 -12.78
N TRP A 841 23.16 -26.83 -13.20
CA TRP A 841 23.92 -27.80 -13.95
C TRP A 841 24.19 -29.09 -13.14
N LEU A 842 24.53 -28.98 -11.87
CA LEU A 842 24.71 -30.13 -10.98
C LEU A 842 23.46 -31.01 -10.92
N SER A 843 22.26 -30.38 -10.85
CA SER A 843 21.00 -31.10 -10.74
C SER A 843 20.61 -31.89 -12.01
N ILE A 844 21.14 -31.53 -13.19
CA ILE A 844 20.79 -32.16 -14.48
C ILE A 844 21.91 -32.90 -15.16
N SER A 845 23.17 -32.77 -14.71
CA SER A 845 24.33 -33.32 -15.43
C SER A 845 24.64 -34.77 -15.08
N ASN A 846 24.31 -35.25 -13.91
CA ASN A 846 24.71 -36.53 -13.35
C ASN A 846 23.66 -37.65 -13.51
N GLY A 847 22.64 -37.45 -14.34
CA GLY A 847 21.59 -38.44 -14.51
C GLY A 847 20.70 -38.53 -13.25
N VAL A 848 20.61 -39.72 -12.65
CA VAL A 848 19.94 -39.89 -11.35
C VAL A 848 20.95 -39.54 -10.25
N GLY A 849 20.78 -38.32 -9.69
CA GLY A 849 21.61 -37.82 -8.58
C GLY A 849 21.05 -38.25 -7.22
N ALA A 850 20.71 -37.26 -6.37
CA ALA A 850 20.09 -37.57 -5.08
C ALA A 850 18.70 -38.19 -5.29
N ARG A 851 18.48 -39.36 -4.73
CA ARG A 851 17.26 -40.17 -4.90
C ARG A 851 16.19 -39.86 -3.87
N THR A 852 16.58 -39.19 -2.78
CA THR A 852 15.70 -38.88 -1.67
C THR A 852 16.03 -37.49 -1.12
N ALA A 853 14.98 -36.75 -0.66
CA ALA A 853 15.10 -35.55 0.13
C ALA A 853 14.04 -35.63 1.28
N GLY A 854 14.33 -35.06 2.44
CA GLY A 854 13.61 -35.41 3.67
C GLY A 854 14.07 -36.79 4.18
N PRO A 855 13.55 -37.36 5.22
CA PRO A 855 12.76 -36.86 6.32
C PRO A 855 13.59 -36.46 7.52
N GLY A 856 12.97 -35.91 8.50
CA GLY A 856 13.38 -35.97 9.90
C GLY A 856 13.46 -34.64 10.62
N ASP A 857 13.76 -33.54 9.95
CA ASP A 857 13.99 -32.25 10.63
C ASP A 857 13.26 -31.08 10.01
N GLY A 858 12.14 -31.34 9.31
CA GLY A 858 11.41 -30.28 8.68
C GLY A 858 12.16 -29.63 7.53
N SER A 859 12.20 -30.30 6.39
CA SER A 859 12.92 -29.77 5.23
C SER A 859 11.94 -29.34 4.16
N ASP A 860 12.06 -28.10 3.78
CA ASP A 860 11.54 -27.59 2.52
C ASP A 860 12.28 -28.31 1.37
N ILE A 861 11.54 -28.83 0.38
CA ILE A 861 12.05 -29.76 -0.63
C ILE A 861 11.63 -29.38 -2.05
N SER A 862 12.54 -29.58 -3.00
CA SER A 862 12.30 -29.40 -4.43
C SER A 862 12.70 -30.63 -5.23
N ILE A 863 12.19 -30.73 -6.44
CA ILE A 863 12.54 -31.81 -7.38
C ILE A 863 12.99 -31.25 -8.71
N VAL A 864 14.04 -31.83 -9.28
CA VAL A 864 14.39 -31.70 -10.69
C VAL A 864 14.18 -33.06 -11.34
N ILE A 865 13.33 -33.11 -12.37
CA ILE A 865 13.05 -34.35 -13.09
C ILE A 865 13.03 -34.08 -14.60
N GLY A 866 13.63 -35.01 -15.40
CA GLY A 866 13.74 -34.79 -16.82
C GLY A 866 14.42 -35.96 -17.56
N LYS A 867 14.89 -35.65 -18.77
CA LYS A 867 15.64 -36.60 -19.60
C LYS A 867 16.81 -35.93 -20.29
N ASN A 868 17.87 -36.71 -20.54
CA ASN A 868 18.87 -36.38 -21.54
C ASN A 868 18.44 -37.04 -22.85
N ARG A 869 18.05 -36.23 -23.80
CA ARG A 869 17.61 -36.66 -25.12
C ARG A 869 18.80 -37.20 -25.97
N GLY A 870 20.02 -36.76 -25.65
CA GLY A 870 21.17 -36.95 -26.55
C GLY A 870 21.18 -35.93 -27.68
N GLY A 871 21.69 -36.31 -28.84
CA GLY A 871 21.79 -35.42 -30.01
C GLY A 871 20.41 -35.04 -30.59
N LEU A 872 20.24 -33.77 -30.95
CA LEU A 872 19.07 -33.25 -31.66
C LEU A 872 19.53 -32.58 -32.96
N PRO A 873 19.31 -33.19 -34.15
CA PRO A 873 19.69 -32.60 -35.43
C PRO A 873 19.05 -31.24 -35.71
N SER A 874 19.66 -30.43 -36.57
CA SER A 874 19.08 -29.19 -37.07
C SER A 874 17.69 -29.43 -37.67
N GLY A 875 16.72 -28.63 -37.28
CA GLY A 875 15.32 -28.72 -37.70
C GLY A 875 14.50 -29.86 -37.06
N ALA A 876 15.14 -30.78 -36.34
CA ALA A 876 14.45 -31.86 -35.64
C ALA A 876 13.73 -31.41 -34.39
N GLU A 877 12.70 -32.17 -34.02
CA GLU A 877 11.86 -31.89 -32.83
C GLU A 877 11.92 -33.10 -31.87
N ASP A 878 11.87 -32.83 -30.57
CA ASP A 878 11.72 -33.82 -29.52
C ASP A 878 10.50 -33.47 -28.65
N THR A 879 9.71 -34.45 -28.26
CA THR A 879 8.59 -34.28 -27.36
C THR A 879 8.89 -34.86 -26.00
N THR A 880 8.74 -34.06 -24.97
CA THR A 880 8.84 -34.43 -23.56
C THR A 880 7.49 -34.20 -22.88
N LEU A 881 6.98 -35.24 -22.23
CA LEU A 881 5.73 -35.13 -21.45
C LEU A 881 6.04 -35.29 -19.96
N PHE A 882 5.83 -34.27 -19.20
CA PHE A 882 5.90 -34.30 -17.74
C PHE A 882 4.50 -34.54 -17.20
N VAL A 883 4.35 -35.47 -16.29
CA VAL A 883 3.04 -35.91 -15.79
C VAL A 883 3.01 -35.82 -14.28
N ILE A 884 1.97 -35.20 -13.76
CA ILE A 884 1.77 -34.97 -12.32
C ILE A 884 0.44 -35.59 -11.92
N GLY A 885 0.45 -36.51 -10.94
CA GLY A 885 -0.74 -37.09 -10.33
C GLY A 885 -0.77 -36.75 -8.83
N VAL A 886 -1.92 -36.34 -8.31
CA VAL A 886 -2.11 -35.95 -6.91
C VAL A 886 -3.32 -36.67 -6.31
N SER A 887 -3.19 -37.17 -5.09
CA SER A 887 -4.31 -37.78 -4.37
C SER A 887 -4.00 -37.90 -2.88
N PRO A 888 -4.98 -37.90 -2.00
CA PRO A 888 -4.82 -38.34 -0.61
C PRO A 888 -4.63 -39.86 -0.48
N ILE A 889 -4.72 -40.63 -1.58
CA ILE A 889 -4.54 -42.07 -1.61
C ILE A 889 -3.36 -42.39 -2.52
N LEU A 890 -2.29 -42.98 -1.99
CA LEU A 890 -1.04 -43.24 -2.71
C LEU A 890 -1.19 -44.01 -4.03
N PRO A 891 -1.89 -45.16 -4.10
CA PRO A 891 -2.10 -45.84 -5.39
C PRO A 891 -2.82 -44.95 -6.41
N SER A 892 -3.78 -44.14 -5.97
CA SER A 892 -4.56 -43.29 -6.85
C SER A 892 -3.75 -42.13 -7.46
N ALA A 893 -2.75 -41.59 -6.74
CA ALA A 893 -1.84 -40.58 -7.29
C ALA A 893 -0.94 -41.18 -8.39
N ILE A 894 -0.38 -42.34 -8.14
CA ILE A 894 0.47 -43.08 -9.09
C ILE A 894 -0.35 -43.53 -10.31
N ASP A 895 -1.52 -44.13 -10.09
CA ASP A 895 -2.41 -44.59 -11.17
C ASP A 895 -2.84 -43.41 -12.04
N ALA A 896 -3.21 -42.29 -11.47
CA ALA A 896 -3.61 -41.09 -12.22
C ALA A 896 -2.44 -40.59 -13.11
N MET A 897 -1.23 -40.54 -12.59
CA MET A 897 -0.04 -40.16 -13.36
C MET A 897 0.23 -41.16 -14.48
N GLN A 898 0.19 -42.46 -14.20
CA GLN A 898 0.49 -43.49 -15.17
C GLN A 898 -0.55 -43.57 -16.32
N HIS A 899 -1.82 -43.26 -16.02
CA HIS A 899 -2.90 -43.29 -17.01
C HIS A 899 -3.00 -41.98 -17.82
N LEU A 900 -2.59 -40.84 -17.30
CA LEU A 900 -2.54 -39.59 -18.05
C LEU A 900 -1.42 -39.57 -19.10
N ALA A 901 -0.46 -40.45 -19.01
CA ALA A 901 0.73 -40.49 -19.84
C ALA A 901 0.49 -40.98 -21.27
N PHE A 902 -0.70 -40.74 -21.85
CA PHE A 902 -0.96 -41.05 -23.25
C PHE A 902 -0.68 -39.78 -24.11
N PRO A 903 0.06 -39.91 -25.22
CA PRO A 903 0.31 -38.81 -26.10
C PRO A 903 -1.02 -38.25 -26.65
N GLY A 904 -1.29 -37.00 -26.39
CA GLY A 904 -2.38 -36.28 -27.03
C GLY A 904 -2.18 -36.19 -28.54
N GLU A 905 -3.30 -36.11 -29.28
CA GLU A 905 -3.33 -36.06 -30.74
C GLU A 905 -2.25 -35.11 -31.30
N SER A 906 -1.35 -35.65 -32.10
CA SER A 906 -0.51 -34.88 -32.98
C SER A 906 -1.39 -34.30 -34.11
N THR A 907 -1.77 -33.03 -34.01
CA THR A 907 -2.24 -32.24 -35.16
C THR A 907 -1.03 -31.74 -35.94
N ALA A 908 -0.13 -32.61 -36.31
CA ALA A 908 0.85 -32.31 -37.33
C ALA A 908 0.20 -32.61 -38.67
N SER A 909 -0.12 -31.58 -39.44
CA SER A 909 -0.12 -31.69 -40.88
C SER A 909 1.32 -31.98 -41.32
N ILE A 910 1.71 -33.21 -41.27
CA ILE A 910 2.97 -33.65 -41.90
C ILE A 910 2.60 -33.84 -43.36
N ASP A 911 3.40 -33.23 -44.23
CA ASP A 911 3.42 -33.55 -45.65
C ASP A 911 3.47 -35.06 -45.84
N ASP A 912 2.54 -35.60 -46.61
CA ASP A 912 2.21 -37.02 -46.81
C ASP A 912 3.28 -37.84 -47.53
N GLN A 913 4.50 -37.41 -47.58
CA GLN A 913 5.56 -38.10 -48.33
C GLN A 913 6.52 -38.97 -47.51
N ASP A 914 6.55 -38.87 -46.19
CA ASP A 914 7.43 -39.69 -45.32
C ASP A 914 6.67 -40.72 -44.44
N ALA A 915 5.36 -40.81 -44.58
CA ALA A 915 4.51 -41.72 -43.81
C ALA A 915 4.64 -43.20 -44.26
N ALA A 916 5.28 -43.46 -45.38
CA ALA A 916 5.44 -44.82 -45.94
C ALA A 916 6.47 -45.71 -45.23
N ALA A 917 7.28 -45.19 -44.31
CA ALA A 917 8.38 -45.92 -43.69
C ALA A 917 8.15 -46.25 -42.19
N ARG A 918 7.08 -45.78 -41.56
CA ARG A 918 6.76 -46.08 -40.13
C ARG A 918 5.41 -46.69 -40.05
N GLY A 919 5.30 -47.85 -39.33
CA GLY A 919 4.01 -48.59 -39.18
C GLY A 919 2.97 -47.65 -38.54
N SER A 920 2.24 -46.86 -39.34
CA SER A 920 1.18 -45.99 -38.92
C SER A 920 -0.18 -46.70 -39.05
N PHE A 921 -1.08 -46.42 -38.12
CA PHE A 921 -2.49 -46.88 -38.28
C PHE A 921 -3.45 -45.74 -38.30
N THR A 922 -4.54 -45.89 -39.03
CA THR A 922 -5.61 -44.92 -39.10
C THR A 922 -6.94 -45.61 -38.72
N VAL A 923 -7.81 -44.83 -38.06
CA VAL A 923 -9.20 -45.28 -37.82
C VAL A 923 -10.06 -44.55 -38.81
N THR A 924 -10.72 -45.28 -39.69
CA THR A 924 -11.47 -44.71 -40.82
C THR A 924 -12.74 -43.91 -40.35
N GLN A 925 -13.19 -44.10 -39.13
CA GLN A 925 -14.24 -43.30 -38.48
C GLN A 925 -13.80 -42.90 -37.07
N PRO A 926 -13.02 -41.87 -36.90
CA PRO A 926 -12.63 -41.39 -35.59
C PRO A 926 -13.78 -40.70 -34.83
N GLY A 927 -14.86 -40.36 -35.55
CA GLY A 927 -16.09 -39.77 -34.98
C GLY A 927 -16.98 -40.80 -34.30
N PRO A 928 -18.14 -40.39 -33.75
CA PRO A 928 -19.02 -41.32 -33.05
C PRO A 928 -19.41 -42.47 -33.94
N PHE A 929 -19.13 -43.68 -33.52
CA PHE A 929 -19.61 -44.91 -34.15
C PHE A 929 -20.59 -45.65 -33.21
N SER A 930 -21.56 -46.34 -33.78
CA SER A 930 -22.60 -46.98 -32.98
C SER A 930 -22.41 -48.48 -32.77
N ARG A 931 -21.66 -49.14 -33.65
CA ARG A 931 -21.43 -50.59 -33.60
C ARG A 931 -20.02 -51.02 -33.99
N MET A 932 -19.51 -50.55 -35.11
CA MET A 932 -18.23 -51.00 -35.66
C MET A 932 -17.39 -49.83 -36.12
N ALA A 933 -16.06 -49.83 -35.85
CA ALA A 933 -15.08 -48.93 -36.43
C ALA A 933 -14.03 -49.75 -37.20
N THR A 934 -13.53 -49.19 -38.30
CA THR A 934 -12.52 -49.78 -39.12
C THR A 934 -11.17 -49.22 -38.82
N ILE A 935 -10.20 -50.08 -38.48
CA ILE A 935 -8.79 -49.73 -38.19
C ILE A 935 -7.94 -50.22 -39.37
N SER A 936 -7.31 -49.34 -40.07
CA SER A 936 -6.39 -49.67 -41.15
C SER A 936 -4.95 -49.50 -40.63
N ILE A 937 -4.18 -50.56 -40.70
CA ILE A 937 -2.81 -50.62 -40.19
C ILE A 937 -1.86 -50.84 -41.34
N GLY A 938 -0.80 -50.01 -41.43
CA GLY A 938 0.26 -50.20 -42.40
C GLY A 938 1.16 -51.40 -42.10
N HIS A 939 2.37 -51.40 -42.56
CA HIS A 939 3.33 -52.46 -42.26
C HIS A 939 3.72 -52.45 -40.76
N VAL A 940 3.50 -53.62 -40.08
CA VAL A 940 3.90 -53.78 -38.68
C VAL A 940 4.82 -54.98 -38.53
N GLY A 941 5.76 -54.95 -37.58
CA GLY A 941 6.62 -56.04 -37.22
C GLY A 941 5.87 -57.22 -36.55
N TYR A 942 6.53 -58.38 -36.47
CA TYR A 942 6.00 -59.57 -35.80
C TYR A 942 5.77 -59.39 -34.29
N ASP A 943 6.33 -58.35 -33.70
CA ASP A 943 6.22 -58.01 -32.30
C ASP A 943 5.12 -57.02 -31.98
N ALA A 944 4.33 -56.59 -32.99
CA ALA A 944 3.29 -55.61 -32.82
C ALA A 944 2.09 -56.18 -32.05
N THR A 945 1.53 -55.39 -31.15
CA THR A 945 0.26 -55.65 -30.44
C THR A 945 -0.73 -54.50 -30.65
N LEU A 946 -2.01 -54.81 -30.74
CA LEU A 946 -3.07 -53.84 -30.90
C LEU A 946 -4.14 -54.08 -29.82
N ARG A 947 -4.33 -53.09 -28.95
CA ARG A 947 -5.21 -53.18 -27.79
C ARG A 947 -6.18 -52.00 -27.68
N VAL A 948 -7.33 -52.25 -27.07
CA VAL A 948 -8.32 -51.21 -26.83
C VAL A 948 -8.48 -51.02 -25.32
N TYR A 949 -8.45 -49.77 -24.91
CA TYR A 949 -8.59 -49.37 -23.52
C TYR A 949 -9.79 -48.47 -23.32
N ASP A 950 -10.50 -48.60 -22.19
CA ASP A 950 -11.53 -47.64 -21.79
C ASP A 950 -10.90 -46.32 -21.30
N ALA A 951 -11.73 -45.31 -21.01
CA ALA A 951 -11.29 -44.01 -20.53
C ALA A 951 -10.60 -44.05 -19.15
N GLY A 952 -10.73 -45.16 -18.43
CA GLY A 952 -9.99 -45.39 -17.17
C GLY A 952 -8.65 -46.13 -17.38
N GLY A 953 -8.24 -46.37 -18.63
CA GLY A 953 -7.00 -47.05 -18.96
C GLY A 953 -7.01 -48.57 -18.77
N ARG A 954 -8.19 -49.13 -18.52
CA ARG A 954 -8.36 -50.58 -18.42
C ARG A 954 -8.46 -51.15 -19.80
N GLU A 955 -7.67 -52.18 -20.10
CA GLU A 955 -7.78 -52.97 -21.32
C GLU A 955 -9.16 -53.63 -21.40
N VAL A 956 -9.91 -53.35 -22.49
CA VAL A 956 -11.26 -53.86 -22.72
C VAL A 956 -11.31 -54.81 -23.89
N MET A 957 -10.29 -54.79 -24.75
CA MET A 957 -10.26 -55.70 -25.91
C MET A 957 -8.80 -55.81 -26.42
N ASP A 958 -8.35 -57.04 -26.72
CA ASP A 958 -7.11 -57.32 -27.41
C ASP A 958 -7.40 -57.68 -28.87
N LEU A 959 -6.95 -56.82 -29.78
CA LEU A 959 -7.08 -57.02 -31.24
C LEU A 959 -5.78 -57.55 -31.87
N SER A 960 -4.75 -57.81 -31.09
CA SER A 960 -3.44 -58.32 -31.59
C SER A 960 -3.57 -59.58 -32.37
N PRO A 961 -4.48 -60.51 -32.04
CA PRO A 961 -4.66 -61.73 -32.86
C PRO A 961 -5.15 -61.49 -34.30
N GLN A 962 -5.70 -60.31 -34.59
CA GLN A 962 -6.18 -59.92 -35.92
C GLN A 962 -5.10 -59.22 -36.75
N LEU A 963 -3.91 -58.98 -36.21
CA LEU A 963 -2.79 -58.38 -36.92
C LEU A 963 -2.20 -59.42 -37.93
N ALA A 964 -2.12 -59.01 -39.20
CA ALA A 964 -1.41 -59.81 -40.15
C ALA A 964 0.08 -59.49 -40.09
N HIS A 965 0.87 -60.43 -39.61
CA HIS A 965 2.33 -60.33 -39.47
C HIS A 965 3.09 -60.53 -40.77
N SER A 966 2.45 -60.31 -41.91
CA SER A 966 2.99 -60.67 -43.23
C SER A 966 3.48 -59.45 -44.04
N GLY A 967 3.64 -58.33 -43.49
CA GLY A 967 4.13 -57.14 -44.23
C GLY A 967 3.15 -56.53 -45.23
N THR A 968 1.88 -56.96 -45.20
CA THR A 968 0.81 -56.34 -45.99
C THR A 968 -0.08 -55.46 -45.10
N PRO A 969 -0.65 -54.34 -45.61
CA PRO A 969 -1.58 -53.53 -44.87
C PRO A 969 -2.78 -54.37 -44.40
N THR A 970 -3.12 -54.24 -43.13
CA THR A 970 -4.19 -55.02 -42.51
C THR A 970 -5.34 -54.11 -42.14
N THR A 971 -6.58 -54.53 -42.41
CA THR A 971 -7.79 -53.85 -41.98
C THR A 971 -8.45 -54.68 -40.88
N ILE A 972 -8.62 -54.10 -39.71
CA ILE A 972 -9.21 -54.70 -38.52
C ILE A 972 -10.53 -54.03 -38.23
N ILE A 973 -11.55 -54.78 -37.83
CA ILE A 973 -12.83 -54.27 -37.40
C ILE A 973 -12.88 -54.31 -35.86
N LEU A 974 -13.01 -53.13 -35.26
CA LEU A 974 -13.36 -52.99 -33.85
C LEU A 974 -14.88 -53.15 -33.70
N ASP A 975 -15.30 -54.31 -33.15
CA ASP A 975 -16.70 -54.53 -32.80
C ASP A 975 -17.00 -54.00 -31.40
N GLY A 976 -17.67 -52.83 -31.35
CA GLY A 976 -18.05 -52.17 -30.11
C GLY A 976 -19.37 -52.75 -29.50
N THR A 977 -19.98 -53.81 -30.03
CA THR A 977 -21.28 -54.32 -29.55
C THR A 977 -21.27 -54.82 -28.11
N SER A 978 -20.11 -55.16 -27.56
CA SER A 978 -19.95 -55.55 -26.15
C SER A 978 -19.54 -54.40 -25.23
N LEU A 979 -19.20 -53.24 -25.79
CA LEU A 979 -18.65 -52.12 -25.02
C LEU A 979 -19.75 -51.10 -24.68
N PRO A 980 -19.79 -50.47 -23.49
CA PRO A 980 -20.67 -49.36 -23.17
C PRO A 980 -20.40 -48.11 -24.03
N SER A 981 -21.39 -47.20 -24.16
CA SER A 981 -21.13 -45.88 -24.74
C SER A 981 -20.03 -45.18 -23.96
N GLY A 982 -19.02 -44.61 -24.64
CA GLY A 982 -17.88 -44.00 -24.01
C GLY A 982 -16.73 -43.72 -24.97
N THR A 983 -15.70 -43.13 -24.43
CA THR A 983 -14.43 -42.91 -25.13
C THR A 983 -13.52 -44.12 -24.94
N TYR A 984 -12.93 -44.56 -26.03
CA TYR A 984 -11.97 -45.67 -26.05
C TYR A 984 -10.67 -45.25 -26.74
N TYR A 985 -9.58 -45.88 -26.38
CA TYR A 985 -8.27 -45.67 -26.97
C TYR A 985 -7.75 -46.97 -27.59
N ILE A 986 -7.41 -46.90 -28.86
CA ILE A 986 -6.82 -48.03 -29.58
C ILE A 986 -5.33 -47.76 -29.62
N GLN A 987 -4.52 -48.68 -29.12
CA GLN A 987 -3.07 -48.57 -29.05
C GLN A 987 -2.38 -49.67 -29.86
N LEU A 988 -1.53 -49.26 -30.79
CA LEU A 988 -0.60 -50.14 -31.51
C LEU A 988 0.81 -49.98 -30.89
N ILE A 989 1.38 -51.08 -30.43
CA ILE A 989 2.70 -51.12 -29.82
C ILE A 989 3.60 -52.05 -30.66
N SER A 990 4.78 -51.59 -31.05
CA SER A 990 5.78 -52.40 -31.77
C SER A 990 7.20 -51.96 -31.34
N SER A 991 8.20 -52.68 -31.81
CA SER A 991 9.62 -52.27 -31.64
C SER A 991 9.93 -50.91 -32.23
N ALA A 992 9.11 -50.42 -33.16
CA ALA A 992 9.23 -49.07 -33.74
C ALA A 992 8.62 -47.94 -32.87
N GLY A 993 7.88 -48.27 -31.80
CA GLY A 993 7.18 -47.34 -30.89
C GLY A 993 5.75 -47.71 -30.61
N ALA A 994 5.07 -46.84 -29.87
CA ALA A 994 3.67 -46.95 -29.56
C ALA A 994 2.87 -45.81 -30.20
N GLU A 995 1.75 -46.13 -30.83
CA GLU A 995 0.83 -45.21 -31.47
C GLU A 995 -0.57 -45.40 -30.91
N SER A 996 -1.32 -44.32 -30.61
CA SER A 996 -2.64 -44.36 -30.02
C SER A 996 -3.65 -43.54 -30.84
N ARG A 997 -4.91 -44.04 -30.91
CA ARG A 997 -6.03 -43.33 -31.52
C ARG A 997 -7.25 -43.36 -30.60
N ARG A 998 -7.88 -42.25 -30.45
CA ARG A 998 -9.14 -42.12 -29.70
C ARG A 998 -10.34 -42.44 -30.61
N VAL A 999 -11.29 -43.19 -30.11
CA VAL A 999 -12.58 -43.45 -30.75
C VAL A 999 -13.72 -43.19 -29.78
N LEU A 1000 -14.83 -42.71 -30.27
CA LEU A 1000 -16.02 -42.45 -29.48
C LEU A 1000 -17.14 -43.40 -29.90
N LEU A 1001 -17.57 -44.27 -28.99
CA LEU A 1001 -18.71 -45.17 -29.16
C LEU A 1001 -19.96 -44.54 -28.55
N LEU A 1002 -20.99 -44.31 -29.37
CA LEU A 1002 -22.29 -43.83 -28.93
C LEU A 1002 -23.38 -44.84 -29.32
N ARG A 1003 -24.11 -45.39 -28.34
CA ARG A 1003 -25.27 -46.22 -28.48
C ARG A 1003 -26.54 -45.45 -28.30
#